data_86676b7fe149d10d647def41992877c8
#
_entry.id   86676b7fe149d10d647def41992877c8
#
_cell.length_a   1.000
_cell.length_b   1.000
_cell.length_c   1.000
_cell.angle_alpha   90.00
_cell.angle_beta   90.00
_cell.angle_gamma   90.00
#
_symmetry.space_group_name_H-M   'P 1'
#
loop_
_entity.id
_entity.type
_entity.pdbx_description
1 polymer ?
#
loop_
_entity_poly.entity_id
_entity_poly.type
_entity_poly.pdbx_seq_one_letter_code
_entity_poly.pdbx_strand_id
1 'polypeptide(L)'
;MSAFLHIRTGLTVVFLVLASAVLGQGVVQGTVAEPNGTPVVGATVLVKGTTNATPTDVSGKYELRIAPGTYELVFSSVGYKAVTRPVTVGSAPVTVNATLAEDAQVLGDVVVVGYGTARKQDVTGAVAVLGEKDFNRGTFTSPDQLIQGRVSGVQVSNNSGQPGGPSTIRIRGNSAVTGTGQPLYVVDGVPLDGRTARPGLVASTDVGTGADSNPLNFLNPDDIETFTVLKDASATAIYGSRAAFGVVLITTKKGRSGTPVLSVGAATGFSTLLRRPEFLNASQFREALVYYGLPTSGPTSADKGGDVDALDEILRTGYLQNYNVSMSGGGETGRYRLSLGYLDQDGIVRKTGFKKYSASLSTNLQFLESKRLGVDVNITTSQFREQQANITTDAGFRGSLIGQALQWNPTQPLRNPDGSLFIQPGDVVNPLAAQELFDDNSRVNTVLASLAPSFKFTDWLDYRLLLSVNYNSGERRTAIDQRLINYPGILNQGFAAISNNELMTQQIAHTLNFNKAIATDLNLNAVLGYEYTNFINRGSSIGAYGNPVTGGFGNFGLDYTDYIQASAVGNRSISSFNDPTYELQSFFGRAIFNYKNRYVLTGTLRRDESSKFGANNRIGYFPSFAVAWDLSQEAFFPAEQLTQLKLRAGYGLTGNQEFPAGAAVDRFQILNNGIQIPLNGRNEDLKWQADRQFNVGIDVGAFNDRLTFSADYFNKTTTDILYPTIPGQPAPQVQAIYWRNLEGKIVNKGVEMALNTTLVSSEKAEVGFNANATFIRNEVRDLEGPAIVTGAINGQGLSGATSQLIRNGYPINAFFLPQFNGLNEQGLSNPIDLSNPVYAGSPNPRTLLGFGTNARYGKLSLVANMTGQFGQYIYNNTLNAVGNVGQIGAGKNIALSTFENPVKEATGNPSAATTRYLEKGNFLKLSNVTLSYALGDVTSFVKGARVYVTGQNLLVITNYDGFDPEVNTVKRGANQVPSVGIDYLPYPSARTFTFGVNFNL
;
A
#
# COMPACT_ATOMS: atom_id res chain seq x y z
N MET A 1 45.63 48.56 -57.25
CA MET A 1 45.09 47.32 -57.85
C MET A 1 45.88 46.03 -57.52
N SER A 2 47.10 46.10 -57.00
CA SER A 2 47.86 44.89 -56.62
C SER A 2 47.52 44.26 -55.22
N ALA A 3 47.02 45.02 -54.29
CA ALA A 3 46.71 44.53 -52.96
C ALA A 3 45.40 43.64 -52.85
N PHE A 4 44.49 43.82 -53.83
CA PHE A 4 43.23 43.02 -53.89
C PHE A 4 43.40 41.62 -54.51
N LEU A 5 44.51 41.38 -55.26
CA LEU A 5 44.75 40.10 -55.89
C LEU A 5 45.36 39.08 -54.91
N HIS A 6 46.14 39.57 -53.97
CA HIS A 6 46.79 38.69 -52.95
C HIS A 6 45.86 38.21 -51.87
N ILE A 7 44.79 38.98 -51.53
CA ILE A 7 43.71 38.58 -50.58
C ILE A 7 42.80 37.53 -51.19
N ARG A 8 42.50 37.63 -52.52
CA ARG A 8 41.67 36.63 -53.22
C ARG A 8 42.38 35.27 -53.31
N THR A 9 43.70 35.24 -53.57
CA THR A 9 44.48 33.99 -53.64
C THR A 9 44.67 33.34 -52.26
N GLY A 10 44.87 34.15 -51.22
CA GLY A 10 44.94 33.64 -49.81
C GLY A 10 43.63 33.03 -49.33
N LEU A 11 42.48 33.67 -49.61
CA LEU A 11 41.16 33.12 -49.23
C LEU A 11 40.81 31.85 -50.03
N THR A 12 41.20 31.75 -51.32
CA THR A 12 40.92 30.54 -52.11
C THR A 12 41.79 29.36 -51.69
N VAL A 13 43.00 29.56 -51.20
CA VAL A 13 43.89 28.52 -50.66
C VAL A 13 43.42 28.09 -49.31
N VAL A 14 42.91 29.01 -48.44
CA VAL A 14 42.35 28.67 -47.16
C VAL A 14 41.02 27.90 -47.31
N PHE A 15 40.17 28.22 -48.28
CA PHE A 15 38.95 27.49 -48.60
C PHE A 15 39.26 26.12 -49.22
N LEU A 16 40.26 25.96 -50.02
CA LEU A 16 40.70 24.65 -50.54
C LEU A 16 41.36 23.76 -49.49
N VAL A 17 42.08 24.30 -48.51
CA VAL A 17 42.62 23.56 -47.39
C VAL A 17 41.55 23.15 -46.41
N LEU A 18 40.50 24.00 -46.18
CA LEU A 18 39.35 23.64 -45.38
C LEU A 18 38.43 22.61 -46.08
N ALA A 19 38.32 22.65 -47.39
CA ALA A 19 37.54 21.68 -48.18
C ALA A 19 38.22 20.31 -48.25
N SER A 20 39.57 20.25 -48.26
CA SER A 20 40.29 18.98 -48.21
C SER A 20 40.26 18.27 -46.83
N ALA A 21 40.02 19.02 -45.76
CA ALA A 21 39.87 18.43 -44.42
C ALA A 21 38.49 17.72 -44.24
N VAL A 22 37.49 18.01 -45.07
CA VAL A 22 36.16 17.40 -45.02
C VAL A 22 36.03 16.10 -45.84
N LEU A 23 36.99 15.84 -46.77
CA LEU A 23 36.96 14.69 -47.70
C LEU A 23 37.66 13.43 -47.17
N GLY A 24 38.18 13.42 -45.94
CA GLY A 24 38.96 12.32 -45.39
C GLY A 24 38.38 11.62 -44.14
N GLN A 25 37.14 11.88 -43.77
CA GLN A 25 36.55 11.23 -42.61
C GLN A 25 35.91 9.89 -42.97
N GLY A 26 36.37 8.82 -42.30
CA GLY A 26 35.69 7.52 -42.35
C GLY A 26 34.44 7.52 -41.47
N VAL A 27 33.46 6.66 -41.82
CA VAL A 27 32.21 6.50 -41.10
C VAL A 27 32.27 5.22 -40.27
N VAL A 28 31.97 5.35 -38.96
CA VAL A 28 31.72 4.20 -38.09
C VAL A 28 30.22 4.22 -37.75
N GLN A 29 29.55 3.13 -38.01
CA GLN A 29 28.14 2.96 -37.73
C GLN A 29 27.86 1.63 -36.96
N GLY A 30 26.72 1.47 -36.35
CA GLY A 30 26.37 0.22 -35.66
C GLY A 30 25.14 0.33 -34.81
N THR A 31 24.90 -0.68 -34.02
CA THR A 31 23.75 -0.73 -33.07
C THR A 31 24.25 -1.00 -31.66
N VAL A 32 23.59 -0.36 -30.72
CA VAL A 32 23.77 -0.62 -29.26
C VAL A 32 22.48 -1.20 -28.74
N ALA A 33 22.54 -2.41 -28.19
CA ALA A 33 21.37 -3.12 -27.69
C ALA A 33 21.66 -3.79 -26.32
N GLU A 34 20.62 -4.14 -25.60
CA GLU A 34 20.70 -5.01 -24.42
C GLU A 34 20.95 -6.47 -24.84
N PRO A 35 21.33 -7.38 -23.90
CA PRO A 35 21.53 -8.80 -24.20
C PRO A 35 20.28 -9.51 -24.77
N ASN A 36 19.09 -8.97 -24.48
CA ASN A 36 17.80 -9.46 -24.99
C ASN A 36 17.45 -8.95 -26.40
N GLY A 37 18.31 -8.06 -26.96
CA GLY A 37 18.11 -7.42 -28.26
C GLY A 37 17.32 -6.12 -28.22
N THR A 38 16.89 -5.63 -27.05
CA THR A 38 16.22 -4.32 -26.90
C THR A 38 17.20 -3.19 -27.25
N PRO A 39 16.86 -2.22 -28.12
CA PRO A 39 17.74 -1.10 -28.46
C PRO A 39 18.01 -0.21 -27.23
N VAL A 40 19.26 0.16 -26.99
CA VAL A 40 19.62 1.16 -25.97
C VAL A 40 19.58 2.54 -26.59
N VAL A 41 18.51 3.27 -26.33
CA VAL A 41 18.27 4.63 -26.89
C VAL A 41 19.09 5.66 -26.13
N GLY A 42 19.73 6.60 -26.85
CA GLY A 42 20.50 7.68 -26.23
C GLY A 42 21.84 7.21 -25.60
N ALA A 43 22.28 6.00 -25.89
CA ALA A 43 23.62 5.56 -25.49
C ALA A 43 24.67 6.44 -26.17
N THR A 44 25.66 6.89 -25.42
CA THR A 44 26.77 7.68 -25.93
C THR A 44 27.85 6.77 -26.50
N VAL A 45 28.23 6.97 -27.75
CA VAL A 45 29.36 6.33 -28.42
C VAL A 45 30.48 7.36 -28.53
N LEU A 46 31.53 7.20 -27.75
CA LEU A 46 32.65 8.16 -27.60
C LEU A 46 33.96 7.56 -28.11
N VAL A 47 34.72 8.32 -28.87
CA VAL A 47 36.09 7.97 -29.19
C VAL A 47 36.95 8.26 -27.97
N LYS A 48 37.52 7.20 -27.37
CA LYS A 48 38.28 7.28 -26.12
C LYS A 48 39.47 8.28 -26.24
N GLY A 49 39.54 9.16 -25.23
CA GLY A 49 40.55 10.20 -25.19
C GLY A 49 40.25 11.46 -26.00
N THR A 50 39.05 11.58 -26.59
CA THR A 50 38.60 12.75 -27.35
C THR A 50 37.25 13.26 -26.87
N THR A 51 36.78 14.38 -27.42
CA THR A 51 35.40 14.89 -27.22
C THR A 51 34.45 14.49 -28.35
N ASN A 52 34.89 13.65 -29.30
CA ASN A 52 34.06 13.23 -30.44
C ASN A 52 33.13 12.09 -30.00
N ALA A 53 31.83 12.38 -29.91
CA ALA A 53 30.79 11.43 -29.46
C ALA A 53 29.51 11.62 -30.26
N THR A 54 28.69 10.55 -30.34
CA THR A 54 27.37 10.56 -30.95
C THR A 54 26.41 9.75 -30.08
N PRO A 55 25.13 10.16 -29.88
CA PRO A 55 24.14 9.34 -29.22
C PRO A 55 23.52 8.32 -30.20
N THR A 56 23.00 7.21 -29.65
CA THR A 56 22.16 6.26 -30.43
C THR A 56 20.75 6.79 -30.61
N ASP A 57 20.15 6.49 -31.75
CA ASP A 57 18.75 6.79 -32.09
C ASP A 57 17.76 5.83 -31.37
N VAL A 58 16.46 6.00 -31.65
CA VAL A 58 15.37 5.15 -31.10
C VAL A 58 15.47 3.67 -31.46
N SER A 59 16.26 3.32 -32.48
CA SER A 59 16.56 1.94 -32.88
C SER A 59 17.88 1.44 -32.32
N GLY A 60 18.52 2.21 -31.41
CA GLY A 60 19.85 1.92 -30.90
C GLY A 60 20.97 2.12 -31.94
N LYS A 61 20.70 2.72 -33.13
CA LYS A 61 21.69 2.95 -34.18
C LYS A 61 22.47 4.24 -33.96
N TYR A 62 23.72 4.24 -34.37
CA TYR A 62 24.58 5.42 -34.35
C TYR A 62 25.40 5.54 -35.63
N GLU A 63 25.80 6.74 -35.94
CA GLU A 63 26.76 7.09 -36.99
C GLU A 63 27.77 8.08 -36.39
N LEU A 64 29.07 7.79 -36.49
CA LEU A 64 30.15 8.60 -36.01
C LEU A 64 31.20 8.82 -37.11
N ARG A 65 31.58 10.04 -37.36
CA ARG A 65 32.55 10.41 -38.36
C ARG A 65 33.86 10.77 -37.72
N ILE A 66 34.94 10.01 -38.08
CA ILE A 66 36.29 10.18 -37.52
C ILE A 66 37.34 10.00 -38.60
N ALA A 67 38.50 10.60 -38.43
CA ALA A 67 39.62 10.43 -39.36
C ALA A 67 40.07 8.96 -39.46
N PRO A 68 40.63 8.50 -40.58
CA PRO A 68 41.20 7.18 -40.69
C PRO A 68 42.26 6.94 -39.61
N GLY A 69 42.18 5.76 -38.92
CA GLY A 69 43.10 5.41 -37.83
C GLY A 69 42.53 4.27 -36.98
N THR A 70 43.29 3.85 -35.97
CA THR A 70 42.83 2.84 -35.00
C THR A 70 42.42 3.53 -33.71
N TYR A 71 41.21 3.25 -33.23
CA TYR A 71 40.59 3.90 -32.09
C TYR A 71 39.98 2.85 -31.15
N GLU A 72 39.71 3.25 -29.95
CA GLU A 72 38.81 2.56 -29.02
C GLU A 72 37.50 3.35 -28.88
N LEU A 73 36.34 2.72 -29.17
CA LEU A 73 35.04 3.29 -28.94
C LEU A 73 34.55 2.86 -27.58
N VAL A 74 34.12 3.83 -26.77
CA VAL A 74 33.47 3.60 -25.48
C VAL A 74 31.98 3.79 -25.66
N PHE A 75 31.21 2.73 -25.46
CA PHE A 75 29.77 2.70 -25.45
C PHE A 75 29.29 2.81 -24.02
N SER A 76 28.52 3.84 -23.69
CA SER A 76 28.03 4.06 -22.33
C SER A 76 26.59 4.61 -22.36
N SER A 77 25.81 4.18 -21.38
CA SER A 77 24.46 4.71 -21.10
C SER A 77 24.20 4.64 -19.60
N VAL A 78 23.37 5.55 -19.08
CA VAL A 78 22.99 5.53 -17.66
C VAL A 78 22.25 4.23 -17.39
N GLY A 79 22.69 3.49 -16.38
CA GLY A 79 22.11 2.19 -16.03
C GLY A 79 22.74 0.98 -16.72
N TYR A 80 23.82 1.17 -17.52
CA TYR A 80 24.50 0.08 -18.23
C TYR A 80 26.01 0.08 -17.96
N LYS A 81 26.60 -1.11 -17.97
CA LYS A 81 28.07 -1.27 -17.94
C LYS A 81 28.66 -0.75 -19.24
N ALA A 82 29.60 0.21 -19.13
CA ALA A 82 30.30 0.72 -20.30
C ALA A 82 31.14 -0.39 -20.98
N VAL A 83 31.06 -0.46 -22.29
CA VAL A 83 31.79 -1.44 -23.12
C VAL A 83 32.75 -0.70 -24.02
N THR A 84 34.02 -1.14 -24.10
CA THR A 84 35.01 -0.60 -25.02
C THR A 84 35.23 -1.60 -26.16
N ARG A 85 35.27 -1.11 -27.40
CA ARG A 85 35.53 -1.89 -28.61
C ARG A 85 36.61 -1.22 -29.46
N PRO A 86 37.64 -1.93 -29.89
CA PRO A 86 38.63 -1.41 -30.84
C PRO A 86 37.98 -1.31 -32.22
N VAL A 87 38.36 -0.28 -33.00
CA VAL A 87 37.91 -0.08 -34.37
C VAL A 87 39.06 0.48 -35.20
N THR A 88 39.27 -0.06 -36.38
CA THR A 88 40.18 0.53 -37.38
C THR A 88 39.31 1.12 -38.50
N VAL A 89 39.43 2.43 -38.69
CA VAL A 89 38.63 3.22 -39.62
C VAL A 89 39.48 3.54 -40.85
N GLY A 90 38.96 3.17 -42.01
CA GLY A 90 39.50 3.50 -43.32
C GLY A 90 38.59 4.43 -44.10
N SER A 91 38.63 4.37 -45.42
CA SER A 91 37.77 5.12 -46.32
C SER A 91 36.38 4.50 -46.52
N ALA A 92 36.22 3.21 -46.21
CA ALA A 92 34.91 2.53 -46.23
C ALA A 92 34.21 2.57 -44.88
N PRO A 93 32.86 2.62 -44.83
CA PRO A 93 32.12 2.54 -43.57
C PRO A 93 32.41 1.24 -42.81
N VAL A 94 32.65 1.36 -41.48
CA VAL A 94 32.91 0.21 -40.58
C VAL A 94 31.72 0.07 -39.64
N THR A 95 31.22 -1.17 -39.49
CA THR A 95 30.12 -1.46 -38.57
C THR A 95 30.65 -2.05 -37.26
N VAL A 96 30.35 -1.41 -36.10
CA VAL A 96 30.71 -1.87 -34.76
C VAL A 96 29.45 -1.92 -33.90
N ASN A 97 29.01 -3.11 -33.56
CA ASN A 97 27.86 -3.30 -32.63
C ASN A 97 28.34 -3.49 -31.20
N ALA A 98 27.56 -3.01 -30.23
CA ALA A 98 27.84 -3.19 -28.82
C ALA A 98 26.58 -3.70 -28.09
N THR A 99 26.81 -4.64 -27.17
CA THR A 99 25.77 -5.08 -26.24
C THR A 99 26.09 -4.51 -24.86
N LEU A 100 25.19 -3.68 -24.33
CA LEU A 100 25.31 -3.11 -23.00
C LEU A 100 24.48 -3.93 -22.02
N ALA A 101 25.12 -4.60 -21.09
CA ALA A 101 24.44 -5.24 -19.98
C ALA A 101 24.03 -4.18 -18.95
N GLU A 102 22.82 -4.32 -18.37
CA GLU A 102 22.41 -3.46 -17.26
C GLU A 102 23.46 -3.47 -16.15
N ASP A 103 23.84 -2.28 -15.70
CA ASP A 103 24.70 -2.14 -14.53
C ASP A 103 23.83 -1.96 -13.29
N ALA A 104 23.57 -3.07 -12.62
CA ALA A 104 22.83 -3.07 -11.36
C ALA A 104 23.48 -2.18 -10.27
N GLN A 105 24.79 -1.85 -10.42
CA GLN A 105 25.48 -0.95 -9.49
C GLN A 105 25.16 0.54 -9.77
N VAL A 106 24.97 0.97 -11.02
CA VAL A 106 24.76 2.41 -11.34
C VAL A 106 23.35 2.89 -10.98
N LEU A 107 22.33 2.05 -11.10
CA LEU A 107 20.95 2.38 -10.62
C LEU A 107 20.83 2.27 -9.09
N GLY A 108 21.75 1.57 -8.42
CA GLY A 108 21.79 1.41 -6.98
C GLY A 108 22.66 2.42 -6.22
N ASP A 109 23.41 3.27 -6.90
CA ASP A 109 24.42 4.12 -6.25
C ASP A 109 23.84 5.36 -5.55
N VAL A 110 22.64 5.82 -5.92
CA VAL A 110 21.98 6.97 -5.30
C VAL A 110 20.61 6.56 -4.72
N VAL A 111 20.48 6.74 -3.43
CA VAL A 111 19.23 6.45 -2.69
C VAL A 111 18.62 7.75 -2.22
N VAL A 112 17.32 7.91 -2.41
CA VAL A 112 16.56 9.02 -1.80
C VAL A 112 16.43 8.74 -0.30
N VAL A 113 16.97 9.62 0.52
CA VAL A 113 16.92 9.52 1.98
C VAL A 113 16.42 10.85 2.55
N GLY A 114 15.12 10.93 2.74
CA GLY A 114 14.47 12.15 3.21
C GLY A 114 14.49 13.29 2.18
N TYR A 115 14.89 14.47 2.60
CA TYR A 115 14.90 15.69 1.78
C TYR A 115 16.15 15.82 0.88
N GLY A 116 16.94 14.74 0.73
CA GLY A 116 18.12 14.71 -0.12
C GLY A 116 18.42 13.30 -0.65
N THR A 117 19.48 13.19 -1.39
CA THR A 117 20.00 11.93 -1.90
C THR A 117 21.33 11.59 -1.23
N ALA A 118 21.60 10.31 -1.02
CA ALA A 118 22.90 9.82 -0.57
C ALA A 118 23.35 8.66 -1.45
N ARG A 119 24.64 8.43 -1.57
CA ARG A 119 25.15 7.21 -2.23
C ARG A 119 24.79 6.03 -1.34
N LYS A 120 24.44 4.89 -1.93
CA LYS A 120 24.09 3.66 -1.21
C LYS A 120 25.17 3.27 -0.19
N GLN A 121 26.43 3.45 -0.54
CA GLN A 121 27.55 3.21 0.35
C GLN A 121 27.57 4.13 1.59
N ASP A 122 27.02 5.34 1.51
CA ASP A 122 26.99 6.32 2.60
C ASP A 122 25.79 6.12 3.53
N VAL A 123 24.86 5.22 3.20
CA VAL A 123 23.68 4.93 4.02
C VAL A 123 24.11 4.09 5.24
N THR A 124 23.84 4.63 6.44
CA THR A 124 24.15 3.98 7.72
C THR A 124 22.96 3.27 8.34
N GLY A 125 21.72 3.60 7.91
CA GLY A 125 20.48 3.03 8.44
C GLY A 125 19.99 1.81 7.66
N ALA A 126 19.01 1.09 8.23
CA ALA A 126 18.31 -0.02 7.58
C ALA A 126 17.32 0.51 6.53
N VAL A 127 17.75 0.61 5.29
CA VAL A 127 16.98 1.10 4.15
C VAL A 127 16.87 0.00 3.10
N ALA A 128 15.63 -0.28 2.65
CA ALA A 128 15.39 -1.19 1.54
C ALA A 128 14.92 -0.39 0.32
N VAL A 129 15.56 -0.60 -0.83
CA VAL A 129 15.20 0.03 -2.11
C VAL A 129 14.77 -1.06 -3.06
N LEU A 130 13.56 -0.92 -3.61
CA LEU A 130 13.01 -1.78 -4.64
C LEU A 130 12.79 -0.97 -5.90
N GLY A 131 13.33 -1.42 -7.01
CA GLY A 131 13.08 -0.88 -8.34
C GLY A 131 12.01 -1.68 -9.09
N GLU A 132 11.67 -1.24 -10.29
CA GLU A 132 10.62 -1.86 -11.12
C GLU A 132 10.86 -3.38 -11.36
N LYS A 133 12.10 -3.83 -11.46
CA LYS A 133 12.45 -5.25 -11.63
C LYS A 133 12.12 -6.11 -10.39
N ASP A 134 12.10 -5.49 -9.22
CA ASP A 134 11.87 -6.16 -7.93
C ASP A 134 10.38 -6.20 -7.56
N PHE A 135 9.52 -5.49 -8.28
CA PHE A 135 8.09 -5.41 -8.00
C PHE A 135 7.36 -6.72 -8.29
N ASN A 136 6.32 -6.97 -7.52
CA ASN A 136 5.33 -7.97 -7.88
C ASN A 136 4.71 -7.62 -9.24
N ARG A 137 4.55 -8.61 -10.10
CA ARG A 137 3.95 -8.44 -11.43
C ARG A 137 2.45 -8.70 -11.36
N GLY A 138 1.67 -7.99 -12.14
CA GLY A 138 0.22 -8.11 -12.21
C GLY A 138 -0.44 -6.75 -12.30
N THR A 139 -1.78 -6.75 -12.38
CA THR A 139 -2.57 -5.52 -12.32
C THR A 139 -3.02 -5.31 -10.88
N PHE A 140 -2.67 -4.17 -10.32
CA PHE A 140 -2.97 -3.79 -8.95
C PHE A 140 -3.75 -2.47 -8.92
N THR A 141 -4.69 -2.35 -7.99
CA THR A 141 -5.43 -1.10 -7.76
C THR A 141 -4.59 -0.08 -7.02
N SER A 142 -3.68 -0.54 -6.15
CA SER A 142 -2.84 0.29 -5.30
C SER A 142 -1.37 -0.14 -5.32
N PRO A 143 -0.41 0.82 -5.25
CA PRO A 143 1.02 0.54 -5.37
C PRO A 143 1.63 -0.29 -4.24
N ASP A 144 1.07 -0.29 -3.04
CA ASP A 144 1.57 -1.05 -1.89
C ASP A 144 1.59 -2.57 -2.12
N GLN A 145 0.73 -3.08 -3.01
CA GLN A 145 0.70 -4.48 -3.41
C GLN A 145 1.95 -4.88 -4.23
N LEU A 146 2.65 -3.91 -4.86
CA LEU A 146 3.90 -4.16 -5.59
C LEU A 146 5.04 -4.65 -4.69
N ILE A 147 5.01 -4.32 -3.40
CA ILE A 147 6.10 -4.64 -2.45
C ILE A 147 5.75 -5.76 -1.47
N GLN A 148 4.56 -6.37 -1.57
CA GLN A 148 4.13 -7.45 -0.68
C GLN A 148 5.10 -8.64 -0.73
N GLY A 149 5.67 -9.03 0.43
CA GLY A 149 6.63 -10.12 0.57
C GLY A 149 8.02 -9.84 -0.02
N ARG A 150 8.34 -8.59 -0.43
CA ARG A 150 9.60 -8.22 -1.08
C ARG A 150 10.64 -7.63 -0.12
N VAL A 151 10.22 -7.11 1.03
CA VAL A 151 11.06 -6.39 1.99
C VAL A 151 11.04 -7.08 3.34
N SER A 152 12.22 -7.41 3.88
CA SER A 152 12.33 -7.91 5.26
C SER A 152 11.87 -6.86 6.27
N GLY A 153 11.16 -7.27 7.33
CA GLY A 153 10.60 -6.39 8.34
C GLY A 153 9.32 -5.68 7.94
N VAL A 154 8.82 -5.89 6.71
CA VAL A 154 7.61 -5.24 6.19
C VAL A 154 6.53 -6.29 5.98
N GLN A 155 5.45 -6.17 6.71
CA GLN A 155 4.21 -6.91 6.49
C GLN A 155 3.27 -6.06 5.64
N VAL A 156 2.80 -6.59 4.52
CA VAL A 156 1.68 -6.02 3.74
C VAL A 156 0.57 -7.05 3.76
N SER A 157 -0.59 -6.69 4.30
CA SER A 157 -1.77 -7.56 4.38
C SER A 157 -2.95 -6.91 3.67
N ASN A 158 -3.62 -7.66 2.82
CA ASN A 158 -4.85 -7.24 2.17
C ASN A 158 -6.03 -7.62 3.06
N ASN A 159 -6.61 -6.64 3.75
CA ASN A 159 -7.67 -6.87 4.73
C ASN A 159 -9.03 -7.25 4.11
N SER A 160 -9.19 -7.07 2.81
CA SER A 160 -10.42 -7.31 2.06
C SER A 160 -10.10 -7.68 0.62
N GLY A 161 -10.88 -8.59 0.03
CA GLY A 161 -10.80 -8.94 -1.41
C GLY A 161 -11.47 -7.93 -2.33
N GLN A 162 -12.11 -6.87 -1.80
CA GLN A 162 -12.80 -5.85 -2.59
C GLN A 162 -11.78 -5.06 -3.44
N PRO A 163 -12.05 -4.84 -4.75
CA PRO A 163 -11.22 -3.97 -5.57
C PRO A 163 -11.10 -2.56 -4.97
N GLY A 164 -9.88 -2.04 -4.83
CA GLY A 164 -9.63 -0.74 -4.16
C GLY A 164 -9.69 -0.78 -2.63
N GLY A 165 -9.94 -1.95 -2.05
CA GLY A 165 -10.03 -2.15 -0.60
C GLY A 165 -8.74 -1.84 0.15
N PRO A 166 -8.80 -1.72 1.49
CA PRO A 166 -7.67 -1.31 2.31
C PRO A 166 -6.62 -2.42 2.40
N SER A 167 -5.36 -2.00 2.36
CA SER A 167 -4.24 -2.81 2.81
C SER A 167 -3.63 -2.21 4.08
N THR A 168 -2.99 -3.04 4.87
CA THR A 168 -2.24 -2.62 6.06
C THR A 168 -0.76 -2.88 5.84
N ILE A 169 0.05 -1.82 5.95
CA ILE A 169 1.52 -1.96 6.01
C ILE A 169 1.97 -1.78 7.45
N ARG A 170 2.77 -2.73 7.95
CA ARG A 170 3.42 -2.66 9.25
C ARG A 170 4.92 -2.88 9.10
N ILE A 171 5.71 -1.99 9.70
CA ILE A 171 7.17 -2.08 9.68
C ILE A 171 7.66 -2.41 11.08
N ARG A 172 8.36 -3.58 11.22
CA ARG A 172 8.92 -4.07 12.48
C ARG A 172 7.88 -4.32 13.58
N GLY A 173 6.70 -4.83 13.18
CA GLY A 173 5.62 -5.21 14.08
C GLY A 173 4.65 -4.08 14.42
N ASN A 174 3.68 -4.41 15.28
CA ASN A 174 2.64 -3.49 15.74
C ASN A 174 3.06 -2.76 17.01
N SER A 175 2.99 -1.42 17.02
CA SER A 175 3.23 -0.59 18.23
C SER A 175 2.13 0.48 18.42
N ALA A 176 1.07 0.44 17.61
CA ALA A 176 -0.05 1.37 17.73
C ALA A 176 -1.14 0.79 18.64
N VAL A 177 -1.48 1.49 19.72
CA VAL A 177 -2.67 1.20 20.54
C VAL A 177 -3.91 1.84 19.91
N THR A 178 -3.78 3.07 19.45
CA THR A 178 -4.81 3.81 18.70
C THR A 178 -4.28 4.19 17.33
N GLY A 179 -5.13 4.73 16.45
CA GLY A 179 -4.72 5.08 15.09
C GLY A 179 -4.66 3.87 14.15
N THR A 180 -3.99 4.00 13.01
CA THR A 180 -3.83 2.96 11.99
C THR A 180 -2.53 2.18 12.15
N GLY A 181 -1.50 2.81 12.74
CA GLY A 181 -0.14 2.25 12.86
C GLY A 181 0.53 2.02 11.50
N GLN A 182 0.13 2.78 10.48
CA GLN A 182 0.71 2.70 9.15
C GLN A 182 1.93 3.61 8.99
N PRO A 183 2.87 3.31 8.09
CA PRO A 183 4.00 4.19 7.84
C PRO A 183 3.56 5.49 7.18
N LEU A 184 4.41 6.52 7.29
CA LEU A 184 4.26 7.73 6.50
C LEU A 184 4.57 7.44 5.03
N TYR A 185 3.64 7.77 4.14
CA TYR A 185 3.88 7.74 2.69
C TYR A 185 4.37 9.09 2.21
N VAL A 186 5.43 9.08 1.40
CA VAL A 186 5.99 10.28 0.76
C VAL A 186 6.09 10.03 -0.74
N VAL A 187 5.37 10.80 -1.56
CA VAL A 187 5.37 10.66 -3.03
C VAL A 187 6.13 11.83 -3.64
N ASP A 188 7.21 11.55 -4.36
CA ASP A 188 8.09 12.57 -4.98
C ASP A 188 8.52 13.70 -4.02
N GLY A 189 8.72 13.35 -2.75
CA GLY A 189 9.11 14.28 -1.69
C GLY A 189 7.94 14.95 -0.98
N VAL A 190 6.69 14.69 -1.36
CA VAL A 190 5.48 15.22 -0.71
C VAL A 190 4.91 14.21 0.30
N PRO A 191 4.92 14.49 1.61
CA PRO A 191 4.32 13.62 2.62
C PRO A 191 2.79 13.66 2.54
N LEU A 192 2.17 12.49 2.44
CA LEU A 192 0.71 12.36 2.41
C LEU A 192 0.09 12.45 3.81
N ASP A 193 -1.19 12.81 3.85
CA ASP A 193 -1.99 12.79 5.10
C ASP A 193 -2.17 11.35 5.64
N GLY A 194 -2.31 10.37 4.74
CA GLY A 194 -2.56 8.96 5.10
C GLY A 194 -4.04 8.61 5.27
N ARG A 195 -4.96 9.58 5.27
CA ARG A 195 -6.40 9.37 5.28
C ARG A 195 -6.97 9.27 3.86
N THR A 196 -8.13 8.65 3.72
CA THR A 196 -8.90 8.65 2.47
C THR A 196 -9.94 9.76 2.47
N ALA A 197 -10.16 10.40 1.31
CA ALA A 197 -11.27 11.33 1.13
C ALA A 197 -12.61 10.64 0.84
N ARG A 198 -12.64 9.31 0.66
CA ARG A 198 -13.90 8.60 0.51
C ARG A 198 -14.74 8.79 1.78
N PRO A 199 -15.98 9.37 1.69
CA PRO A 199 -16.81 9.56 2.86
C PRO A 199 -17.22 8.22 3.48
N GLY A 200 -17.38 8.19 4.80
CA GLY A 200 -18.07 7.09 5.49
C GLY A 200 -19.50 6.94 5.01
N LEU A 201 -20.09 5.77 5.24
CA LEU A 201 -21.54 5.58 5.06
C LEU A 201 -22.27 6.46 6.09
N VAL A 202 -23.28 7.22 5.66
CA VAL A 202 -24.18 7.88 6.60
C VAL A 202 -24.92 6.78 7.35
N ALA A 203 -24.62 6.65 8.62
CA ALA A 203 -25.26 5.65 9.46
C ALA A 203 -26.76 5.91 9.56
N SER A 204 -27.55 5.18 8.80
CA SER A 204 -28.76 4.68 9.37
C SER A 204 -28.35 3.58 10.35
N THR A 205 -28.97 3.48 11.45
CA THR A 205 -28.54 2.76 12.67
C THR A 205 -28.08 1.31 12.48
N ASP A 206 -28.27 0.71 11.30
CA ASP A 206 -28.09 -0.73 11.10
C ASP A 206 -27.38 -1.13 9.78
N VAL A 207 -27.07 -0.19 8.91
CA VAL A 207 -26.21 -0.43 7.74
C VAL A 207 -24.79 -0.07 8.13
N GLY A 208 -24.03 -1.03 8.61
CA GLY A 208 -22.70 -0.78 9.19
C GLY A 208 -21.74 -0.02 8.27
N THR A 209 -20.63 0.42 8.81
CA THR A 209 -19.56 1.07 8.05
C THR A 209 -18.92 0.07 7.10
N GLY A 210 -18.91 0.35 5.81
CA GLY A 210 -18.14 -0.42 4.82
C GLY A 210 -16.63 -0.35 5.08
N ALA A 211 -15.87 -1.25 4.45
CA ALA A 211 -14.42 -1.23 4.51
C ALA A 211 -13.86 0.12 4.05
N ASP A 212 -12.78 0.60 4.69
CA ASP A 212 -12.09 1.82 4.27
C ASP A 212 -11.50 1.66 2.85
N SER A 213 -11.19 2.77 2.18
CA SER A 213 -10.47 2.78 0.91
C SER A 213 -8.96 2.93 1.16
N ASN A 214 -8.14 2.41 0.25
CA ASN A 214 -6.70 2.58 0.35
C ASN A 214 -6.30 4.03 -0.01
N PRO A 215 -5.54 4.74 0.84
CA PRO A 215 -5.13 6.13 0.58
C PRO A 215 -4.21 6.28 -0.63
N LEU A 216 -3.59 5.20 -1.13
CA LEU A 216 -2.72 5.21 -2.31
C LEU A 216 -3.46 4.88 -3.62
N ASN A 217 -4.78 4.64 -3.59
CA ASN A 217 -5.56 4.29 -4.78
C ASN A 217 -5.49 5.31 -5.93
N PHE A 218 -5.14 6.58 -5.62
CA PHE A 218 -5.00 7.61 -6.63
C PHE A 218 -3.75 7.44 -7.51
N LEU A 219 -2.72 6.75 -7.05
CA LEU A 219 -1.51 6.49 -7.81
C LEU A 219 -1.73 5.37 -8.84
N ASN A 220 -1.12 5.53 -10.01
CA ASN A 220 -1.03 4.45 -10.99
C ASN A 220 0.22 3.61 -10.69
N PRO A 221 0.10 2.29 -10.38
CA PRO A 221 1.25 1.42 -10.13
C PRO A 221 2.28 1.38 -11.26
N ASP A 222 1.84 1.54 -12.52
CA ASP A 222 2.72 1.54 -13.69
C ASP A 222 3.60 2.81 -13.80
N ASP A 223 3.27 3.87 -13.06
CA ASP A 223 4.06 5.10 -12.99
C ASP A 223 5.13 5.08 -11.89
N ILE A 224 5.20 4.04 -11.08
CA ILE A 224 6.18 3.95 -9.98
C ILE A 224 7.54 3.50 -10.53
N GLU A 225 8.60 4.21 -10.13
CA GLU A 225 10.00 3.86 -10.43
C GLU A 225 10.64 3.09 -9.29
N THR A 226 10.51 3.62 -8.05
CA THR A 226 11.10 2.97 -6.87
C THR A 226 10.23 3.10 -5.63
N PHE A 227 10.36 2.08 -4.76
CA PHE A 227 9.99 2.17 -3.35
C PHE A 227 11.26 2.16 -2.50
N THR A 228 11.38 3.13 -1.62
CA THR A 228 12.41 3.14 -0.58
C THR A 228 11.75 3.06 0.79
N VAL A 229 12.00 1.97 1.52
CA VAL A 229 11.42 1.74 2.85
C VAL A 229 12.46 2.04 3.92
N LEU A 230 12.21 3.10 4.70
CA LEU A 230 13.04 3.51 5.83
C LEU A 230 12.51 2.81 7.08
N LYS A 231 13.30 1.89 7.67
CA LYS A 231 12.84 0.99 8.72
C LYS A 231 13.32 1.36 10.12
N ASP A 232 14.42 2.09 10.24
CA ASP A 232 15.01 2.46 11.51
C ASP A 232 14.95 3.96 11.80
N ALA A 233 15.09 4.33 13.07
CA ALA A 233 15.02 5.72 13.49
C ALA A 233 16.15 6.59 12.92
N SER A 234 17.32 6.04 12.57
CA SER A 234 18.40 6.82 11.98
C SER A 234 18.07 7.29 10.56
N ALA A 235 17.33 6.47 9.80
CA ALA A 235 16.83 6.83 8.48
C ALA A 235 15.56 7.69 8.53
N THR A 236 14.68 7.46 9.53
CA THR A 236 13.35 8.07 9.59
C THR A 236 13.27 9.36 10.41
N ALA A 237 14.24 9.64 11.30
CA ALA A 237 14.23 10.83 12.19
C ALA A 237 14.12 12.18 11.46
N ILE A 238 14.57 12.24 10.20
CA ILE A 238 14.40 13.45 9.37
C ILE A 238 12.92 13.79 9.08
N TYR A 239 12.00 12.79 9.22
CA TYR A 239 10.55 12.99 9.15
C TYR A 239 9.89 13.14 10.53
N GLY A 240 10.67 13.02 11.61
CA GLY A 240 10.34 13.39 12.99
C GLY A 240 9.07 12.76 13.53
N SER A 241 8.12 13.61 13.84
CA SER A 241 6.86 13.29 14.52
C SER A 241 5.85 12.45 13.72
N ARG A 242 6.12 12.16 12.46
CA ARG A 242 5.26 11.35 11.59
C ARG A 242 5.88 9.99 11.23
N ALA A 243 7.05 9.69 11.80
CA ALA A 243 7.91 8.59 11.37
C ALA A 243 7.96 7.39 12.32
N ALA A 244 7.16 7.38 13.39
CA ALA A 244 7.15 6.32 14.40
C ALA A 244 6.91 4.91 13.82
N PHE A 245 6.07 4.80 12.79
CA PHE A 245 5.76 3.51 12.17
C PHE A 245 6.58 3.22 10.90
N GLY A 246 7.67 4.00 10.68
CA GLY A 246 8.50 3.93 9.48
C GLY A 246 8.03 4.89 8.39
N VAL A 247 8.79 4.93 7.28
CA VAL A 247 8.48 5.80 6.13
C VAL A 247 8.63 5.01 4.84
N VAL A 248 7.67 5.16 3.93
CA VAL A 248 7.69 4.59 2.58
C VAL A 248 7.79 5.73 1.58
N LEU A 249 8.95 5.85 0.93
CA LEU A 249 9.17 6.83 -0.14
C LEU A 249 8.80 6.18 -1.46
N ILE A 250 7.96 6.83 -2.22
CA ILE A 250 7.49 6.41 -3.53
C ILE A 250 8.02 7.42 -4.54
N THR A 251 8.85 6.97 -5.47
CA THR A 251 9.35 7.82 -6.56
C THR A 251 8.64 7.44 -7.84
N THR A 252 8.09 8.41 -8.55
CA THR A 252 7.47 8.19 -9.85
C THR A 252 8.46 8.29 -10.99
N LYS A 253 8.18 7.63 -12.12
CA LYS A 253 8.99 7.66 -13.34
C LYS A 253 9.08 9.08 -13.88
N LYS A 254 10.30 9.49 -14.25
CA LYS A 254 10.61 10.84 -14.75
C LYS A 254 10.94 10.84 -16.23
N GLY A 255 10.96 12.04 -16.82
CA GLY A 255 11.39 12.24 -18.19
C GLY A 255 12.85 11.87 -18.41
N ARG A 256 13.16 11.25 -19.56
CA ARG A 256 14.51 10.86 -19.97
C ARG A 256 15.00 11.78 -21.09
N SER A 257 16.31 11.95 -21.20
CA SER A 257 16.90 12.65 -22.36
C SER A 257 16.79 11.76 -23.59
N GLY A 258 16.57 12.37 -24.74
CA GLY A 258 16.48 11.68 -26.01
C GLY A 258 15.23 12.06 -26.79
N THR A 259 15.06 11.45 -27.95
CA THR A 259 13.85 11.57 -28.77
C THR A 259 12.63 11.11 -27.99
N PRO A 260 11.45 11.74 -28.18
CA PRO A 260 10.24 11.30 -27.54
C PRO A 260 9.92 9.84 -27.85
N VAL A 261 9.64 9.07 -26.81
CA VAL A 261 9.20 7.67 -26.89
C VAL A 261 7.79 7.57 -26.31
N LEU A 262 6.89 7.02 -27.10
CA LEU A 262 5.52 6.69 -26.68
C LEU A 262 5.46 5.22 -26.27
N SER A 263 5.22 4.95 -24.99
CA SER A 263 5.08 3.58 -24.45
C SER A 263 3.60 3.29 -24.24
N VAL A 264 3.17 2.11 -24.69
CA VAL A 264 1.78 1.63 -24.59
C VAL A 264 1.77 0.29 -23.87
N GLY A 265 0.94 0.20 -22.85
CA GLY A 265 0.62 -1.02 -22.14
C GLY A 265 -0.88 -1.29 -22.16
N ALA A 266 -1.27 -2.52 -22.46
CA ALA A 266 -2.66 -2.95 -22.43
C ALA A 266 -2.74 -4.33 -21.78
N ALA A 267 -3.67 -4.49 -20.84
CA ALA A 267 -3.91 -5.76 -20.19
C ALA A 267 -5.41 -5.98 -19.98
N THR A 268 -5.82 -7.24 -20.10
CA THR A 268 -7.16 -7.70 -19.76
C THR A 268 -7.08 -8.96 -18.93
N GLY A 269 -8.10 -9.25 -18.13
CA GLY A 269 -8.08 -10.41 -17.27
C GLY A 269 -9.43 -10.75 -16.68
N PHE A 270 -9.43 -11.78 -15.85
CA PHE A 270 -10.60 -12.19 -15.11
C PHE A 270 -10.22 -12.65 -13.69
N SER A 271 -11.16 -12.50 -12.78
CA SER A 271 -11.03 -12.82 -11.36
C SER A 271 -12.13 -13.79 -10.95
N THR A 272 -11.75 -14.82 -10.18
CA THR A 272 -12.68 -15.81 -9.62
C THR A 272 -12.44 -15.93 -8.12
N LEU A 273 -13.39 -16.50 -7.39
CA LEU A 273 -13.25 -16.76 -5.97
C LEU A 273 -11.99 -17.61 -5.69
N LEU A 274 -11.17 -17.18 -4.73
CA LEU A 274 -9.96 -17.92 -4.34
C LEU A 274 -10.30 -19.14 -3.49
N ARG A 275 -11.12 -18.96 -2.46
CA ARG A 275 -11.51 -19.98 -1.46
C ARG A 275 -12.84 -19.58 -0.82
N ARG A 276 -13.60 -20.56 -0.36
CA ARG A 276 -14.87 -20.34 0.40
C ARG A 276 -14.91 -21.25 1.65
N PRO A 277 -15.52 -20.80 2.74
CA PRO A 277 -15.89 -21.69 3.83
C PRO A 277 -17.01 -22.63 3.36
N GLU A 278 -17.00 -23.85 3.90
CA GLU A 278 -17.98 -24.88 3.51
C GLU A 278 -19.22 -24.80 4.40
N PHE A 279 -20.39 -24.62 3.78
CA PHE A 279 -21.70 -24.64 4.40
C PHE A 279 -22.53 -25.77 3.76
N LEU A 280 -23.59 -26.19 4.43
CA LEU A 280 -24.42 -27.29 3.93
C LEU A 280 -25.07 -26.93 2.60
N ASN A 281 -25.06 -27.86 1.65
CA ASN A 281 -25.93 -27.81 0.48
C ASN A 281 -27.35 -28.32 0.83
N ALA A 282 -28.30 -28.24 -0.09
CA ALA A 282 -29.70 -28.61 0.17
C ALA A 282 -29.87 -30.07 0.61
N SER A 283 -29.09 -31.03 0.08
CA SER A 283 -29.14 -32.42 0.50
C SER A 283 -28.63 -32.59 1.93
N GLN A 284 -27.43 -32.05 2.21
CA GLN A 284 -26.84 -32.08 3.53
C GLN A 284 -27.69 -31.35 4.58
N PHE A 285 -28.36 -30.26 4.19
CA PHE A 285 -29.28 -29.56 5.08
C PHE A 285 -30.49 -30.42 5.48
N ARG A 286 -31.09 -31.15 4.50
CA ARG A 286 -32.16 -32.10 4.79
C ARG A 286 -31.70 -33.23 5.69
N GLU A 287 -30.51 -33.79 5.47
CA GLU A 287 -29.88 -34.76 6.36
C GLU A 287 -29.66 -34.20 7.76
N ALA A 288 -29.20 -32.94 7.87
CA ALA A 288 -29.00 -32.28 9.16
C ALA A 288 -30.32 -32.05 9.91
N LEU A 289 -31.42 -31.70 9.21
CA LEU A 289 -32.74 -31.61 9.84
C LEU A 289 -33.15 -32.93 10.48
N VAL A 290 -32.98 -34.07 9.77
CA VAL A 290 -33.24 -35.40 10.31
C VAL A 290 -32.31 -35.71 11.49
N TYR A 291 -30.99 -35.44 11.31
CA TYR A 291 -29.99 -35.71 12.32
C TYR A 291 -30.28 -34.95 13.63
N TYR A 292 -30.67 -33.70 13.55
CA TYR A 292 -31.01 -32.89 14.75
C TYR A 292 -32.45 -33.08 15.26
N GLY A 293 -33.27 -33.91 14.61
CA GLY A 293 -34.64 -34.18 15.03
C GLY A 293 -35.58 -32.99 14.76
N LEU A 294 -35.30 -32.18 13.74
CA LEU A 294 -36.12 -31.04 13.36
C LEU A 294 -37.19 -31.43 12.33
N PRO A 295 -38.33 -30.70 12.25
CA PRO A 295 -39.39 -31.01 11.28
C PRO A 295 -38.89 -30.96 9.84
N THR A 296 -39.13 -32.05 9.09
CA THR A 296 -38.75 -32.19 7.66
C THR A 296 -39.91 -31.98 6.71
N SER A 297 -41.14 -31.81 7.21
CA SER A 297 -42.33 -31.57 6.43
C SER A 297 -43.37 -30.78 7.25
N GLY A 298 -44.38 -30.22 6.58
CA GLY A 298 -45.45 -29.46 7.22
C GLY A 298 -45.11 -27.99 7.42
N PRO A 299 -46.02 -27.21 8.04
CA PRO A 299 -45.90 -25.74 8.15
C PRO A 299 -44.67 -25.27 8.94
N THR A 300 -44.18 -26.06 9.88
CA THR A 300 -43.04 -25.74 10.72
C THR A 300 -41.74 -26.27 10.15
N SER A 301 -41.76 -26.98 8.99
CA SER A 301 -40.55 -27.50 8.35
C SER A 301 -39.63 -26.37 7.86
N ALA A 302 -38.34 -26.53 8.16
CA ALA A 302 -37.32 -25.69 7.56
C ALA A 302 -36.98 -26.10 6.10
N ASP A 303 -37.32 -27.32 5.65
CA ASP A 303 -37.20 -27.70 4.25
C ASP A 303 -38.28 -26.97 3.41
N LYS A 304 -37.85 -26.16 2.46
CA LYS A 304 -38.68 -25.37 1.56
C LYS A 304 -38.75 -25.93 0.15
N GLY A 305 -38.18 -27.11 -0.08
CA GLY A 305 -38.24 -27.87 -1.32
C GLY A 305 -37.31 -27.43 -2.45
N GLY A 306 -36.58 -26.35 -2.29
CA GLY A 306 -35.60 -25.87 -3.28
C GLY A 306 -34.22 -26.51 -3.17
N ASP A 307 -33.31 -26.04 -4.06
CA ASP A 307 -31.88 -26.35 -4.06
C ASP A 307 -31.13 -25.13 -4.58
N VAL A 308 -30.49 -24.37 -3.67
CA VAL A 308 -29.88 -23.06 -3.96
C VAL A 308 -28.56 -22.91 -3.24
N ASP A 309 -27.51 -22.53 -3.96
CA ASP A 309 -26.27 -21.98 -3.39
C ASP A 309 -26.34 -20.45 -3.41
N ALA A 310 -26.79 -19.88 -2.33
CA ALA A 310 -27.02 -18.42 -2.25
C ALA A 310 -25.71 -17.61 -2.31
N LEU A 311 -24.55 -18.18 -1.94
CA LEU A 311 -23.26 -17.52 -2.09
C LEU A 311 -22.88 -17.44 -3.56
N ASP A 312 -23.06 -18.52 -4.33
CA ASP A 312 -22.75 -18.55 -5.76
C ASP A 312 -23.63 -17.58 -6.56
N GLU A 313 -24.92 -17.44 -6.18
CA GLU A 313 -25.86 -16.52 -6.84
C GLU A 313 -25.45 -15.04 -6.72
N ILE A 314 -24.78 -14.65 -5.66
CA ILE A 314 -24.28 -13.26 -5.49
C ILE A 314 -22.88 -13.05 -6.07
N LEU A 315 -22.20 -14.14 -6.45
CA LEU A 315 -20.85 -14.09 -7.03
C LEU A 315 -20.89 -14.03 -8.56
N ARG A 316 -19.80 -13.61 -9.15
CA ARG A 316 -19.56 -13.62 -10.60
C ARG A 316 -18.06 -13.77 -10.90
N THR A 317 -17.74 -14.14 -12.12
CA THR A 317 -16.42 -13.88 -12.69
C THR A 317 -16.29 -12.37 -12.93
N GLY A 318 -15.34 -11.72 -12.24
CA GLY A 318 -15.05 -10.30 -12.42
C GLY A 318 -14.08 -10.10 -13.59
N TYR A 319 -14.33 -9.11 -14.46
CA TYR A 319 -13.44 -8.75 -15.56
C TYR A 319 -12.54 -7.58 -15.17
N LEU A 320 -11.38 -7.52 -15.83
CA LEU A 320 -10.38 -6.51 -15.58
C LEU A 320 -9.81 -5.99 -16.89
N GLN A 321 -9.66 -4.67 -16.99
CA GLN A 321 -9.01 -3.96 -18.09
C GLN A 321 -8.06 -2.91 -17.52
N ASN A 322 -6.83 -2.85 -18.03
CA ASN A 322 -5.82 -1.85 -17.65
C ASN A 322 -5.10 -1.34 -18.89
N TYR A 323 -5.20 -0.03 -19.15
CA TYR A 323 -4.56 0.62 -20.28
C TYR A 323 -3.68 1.76 -19.78
N ASN A 324 -2.42 1.78 -20.21
CA ASN A 324 -1.45 2.78 -19.85
C ASN A 324 -0.76 3.31 -21.10
N VAL A 325 -0.72 4.62 -21.24
CA VAL A 325 -0.02 5.30 -22.34
C VAL A 325 0.88 6.36 -21.73
N SER A 326 2.17 6.33 -22.04
CA SER A 326 3.08 7.35 -21.54
C SER A 326 4.04 7.82 -22.62
N MET A 327 4.33 9.11 -22.62
CA MET A 327 5.29 9.75 -23.50
C MET A 327 6.41 10.38 -22.65
N SER A 328 7.65 10.06 -22.95
CA SER A 328 8.80 10.66 -22.28
C SER A 328 9.85 11.09 -23.31
N GLY A 329 10.49 12.22 -23.04
CA GLY A 329 11.51 12.77 -23.91
C GLY A 329 12.15 14.02 -23.33
N GLY A 330 13.04 14.63 -24.11
CA GLY A 330 13.64 15.90 -23.73
C GLY A 330 15.11 16.01 -24.10
N GLY A 331 15.68 17.17 -23.79
CA GLY A 331 17.08 17.49 -24.05
C GLY A 331 17.84 17.83 -22.77
N GLU A 332 18.94 18.55 -22.93
CA GLU A 332 19.79 18.97 -21.82
C GLU A 332 19.14 20.00 -20.90
N THR A 333 18.24 20.84 -21.44
CA THR A 333 17.59 21.94 -20.71
C THR A 333 16.21 21.62 -20.21
N GLY A 334 15.61 20.49 -20.66
CA GLY A 334 14.28 20.11 -20.21
C GLY A 334 13.96 18.67 -20.54
N ARG A 335 13.40 17.96 -19.56
CA ARG A 335 12.92 16.59 -19.71
C ARG A 335 11.48 16.54 -19.23
N TYR A 336 10.67 15.73 -19.88
CA TYR A 336 9.27 15.57 -19.52
C TYR A 336 8.81 14.12 -19.62
N ARG A 337 7.83 13.77 -18.84
CA ARG A 337 7.04 12.55 -18.94
C ARG A 337 5.57 12.89 -18.69
N LEU A 338 4.72 12.50 -19.62
CA LEU A 338 3.27 12.50 -19.49
C LEU A 338 2.81 11.04 -19.47
N SER A 339 1.92 10.70 -18.56
CA SER A 339 1.32 9.36 -18.47
C SER A 339 -0.18 9.48 -18.30
N LEU A 340 -0.93 8.60 -18.96
CA LEU A 340 -2.38 8.44 -18.86
C LEU A 340 -2.67 6.98 -18.54
N GLY A 341 -3.51 6.74 -17.55
CA GLY A 341 -3.91 5.39 -17.13
C GLY A 341 -5.41 5.25 -17.00
N TYR A 342 -5.90 4.09 -17.38
CA TYR A 342 -7.28 3.65 -17.19
C TYR A 342 -7.28 2.24 -16.62
N LEU A 343 -7.94 2.06 -15.48
CA LEU A 343 -8.18 0.76 -14.85
C LEU A 343 -9.67 0.59 -14.62
N ASP A 344 -10.22 -0.54 -15.05
CA ASP A 344 -11.58 -0.97 -14.79
C ASP A 344 -11.54 -2.40 -14.29
N GLN A 345 -11.94 -2.62 -13.04
CA GLN A 345 -11.92 -3.92 -12.39
C GLN A 345 -13.27 -4.21 -11.75
N ASP A 346 -13.98 -5.19 -12.30
CA ASP A 346 -15.15 -5.77 -11.67
C ASP A 346 -14.75 -6.57 -10.42
N GLY A 347 -15.53 -6.44 -9.36
CA GLY A 347 -15.43 -7.34 -8.21
C GLY A 347 -16.08 -8.69 -8.49
N ILE A 348 -15.66 -9.72 -7.72
CA ILE A 348 -16.25 -11.06 -7.78
C ILE A 348 -17.62 -11.15 -7.11
N VAL A 349 -17.99 -10.20 -6.28
CA VAL A 349 -19.37 -9.98 -5.83
C VAL A 349 -20.06 -9.08 -6.84
N ARG A 350 -21.25 -9.46 -7.30
CA ARG A 350 -22.03 -8.66 -8.27
C ARG A 350 -22.29 -7.25 -7.74
N LYS A 351 -22.42 -6.26 -8.63
CA LYS A 351 -22.58 -4.83 -8.28
C LYS A 351 -21.44 -4.28 -7.42
N THR A 352 -20.24 -4.81 -7.58
CA THR A 352 -19.02 -4.23 -6.98
C THR A 352 -17.98 -4.02 -8.05
N GLY A 353 -17.14 -2.99 -7.87
CA GLY A 353 -16.08 -2.70 -8.82
C GLY A 353 -15.26 -1.46 -8.45
N PHE A 354 -14.17 -1.30 -9.18
CA PHE A 354 -13.23 -0.19 -9.04
C PHE A 354 -12.83 0.32 -10.42
N LYS A 355 -13.07 1.60 -10.69
CA LYS A 355 -12.71 2.24 -11.96
C LYS A 355 -11.88 3.48 -11.69
N LYS A 356 -10.69 3.58 -12.31
CA LYS A 356 -9.74 4.67 -12.11
C LYS A 356 -9.31 5.28 -13.44
N TYR A 357 -9.32 6.60 -13.51
CA TYR A 357 -8.67 7.43 -14.51
C TYR A 357 -7.53 8.17 -13.83
N SER A 358 -6.35 8.13 -14.40
CA SER A 358 -5.17 8.80 -13.86
C SER A 358 -4.40 9.53 -14.94
N ALA A 359 -3.81 10.65 -14.57
CA ALA A 359 -2.87 11.38 -15.40
C ALA A 359 -1.72 11.88 -14.55
N SER A 360 -0.50 11.75 -15.03
CA SER A 360 0.69 12.28 -14.38
C SER A 360 1.57 13.05 -15.36
N LEU A 361 2.08 14.20 -14.89
CA LEU A 361 3.06 15.01 -15.60
C LEU A 361 4.26 15.22 -14.69
N SER A 362 5.44 14.87 -15.16
CA SER A 362 6.70 15.18 -14.49
C SER A 362 7.61 15.92 -15.48
N THR A 363 8.07 17.09 -15.07
CA THR A 363 9.04 17.88 -15.86
C THR A 363 10.20 18.31 -14.99
N ASN A 364 11.39 18.29 -15.56
CA ASN A 364 12.58 18.89 -14.99
C ASN A 364 13.14 19.89 -16.00
N LEU A 365 13.15 21.15 -15.63
CA LEU A 365 13.58 22.27 -16.48
C LEU A 365 14.86 22.88 -15.90
N GLN A 366 15.81 23.22 -16.76
CA GLN A 366 17.03 23.92 -16.38
C GLN A 366 17.13 25.24 -17.14
N PHE A 367 17.35 26.31 -16.40
CA PHE A 367 17.45 27.67 -16.90
C PHE A 367 18.85 28.22 -16.67
N LEU A 368 19.14 29.30 -17.35
CA LEU A 368 20.44 29.96 -17.43
C LEU A 368 21.47 29.10 -18.23
N GLU A 369 22.39 29.71 -18.90
CA GLU A 369 23.47 29.01 -19.60
C GLU A 369 24.30 28.15 -18.65
N SER A 370 24.43 28.58 -17.39
CA SER A 370 25.13 27.86 -16.32
C SER A 370 24.36 26.65 -15.77
N LYS A 371 23.09 26.42 -16.18
CA LYS A 371 22.17 25.37 -15.65
C LYS A 371 22.04 25.38 -14.13
N ARG A 372 22.27 26.57 -13.49
CA ARG A 372 22.21 26.69 -12.02
C ARG A 372 20.80 26.83 -11.47
N LEU A 373 19.84 27.28 -12.28
CA LEU A 373 18.44 27.35 -11.88
C LEU A 373 17.71 26.14 -12.45
N GLY A 374 17.25 25.26 -11.57
CA GLY A 374 16.40 24.10 -11.91
C GLY A 374 14.98 24.30 -11.42
N VAL A 375 14.00 23.75 -12.11
CA VAL A 375 12.59 23.73 -11.69
C VAL A 375 12.03 22.36 -11.96
N ASP A 376 11.63 21.64 -10.89
CA ASP A 376 10.89 20.39 -10.98
C ASP A 376 9.40 20.68 -10.81
N VAL A 377 8.58 20.15 -11.72
CA VAL A 377 7.12 20.19 -11.62
C VAL A 377 6.61 18.76 -11.68
N ASN A 378 5.86 18.32 -10.66
CA ASN A 378 5.17 17.04 -10.68
C ASN A 378 3.70 17.28 -10.39
N ILE A 379 2.83 16.72 -11.24
CA ILE A 379 1.38 16.76 -11.06
C ILE A 379 0.86 15.35 -11.29
N THR A 380 0.20 14.79 -10.30
CA THR A 380 -0.55 13.53 -10.42
C THR A 380 -2.01 13.82 -10.09
N THR A 381 -2.89 13.52 -11.02
CA THR A 381 -4.33 13.64 -10.79
C THR A 381 -5.02 12.33 -11.11
N SER A 382 -6.04 12.02 -10.33
CA SER A 382 -6.89 10.87 -10.59
C SER A 382 -8.32 11.10 -10.17
N GLN A 383 -9.21 10.41 -10.84
CA GLN A 383 -10.57 10.14 -10.38
C GLN A 383 -10.75 8.64 -10.27
N PHE A 384 -11.15 8.15 -9.11
CA PHE A 384 -11.61 6.77 -9.02
C PHE A 384 -13.05 6.70 -8.53
N ARG A 385 -13.74 5.65 -8.96
CA ARG A 385 -15.11 5.31 -8.57
C ARG A 385 -15.11 3.91 -8.00
N GLU A 386 -15.78 3.74 -6.87
CA GLU A 386 -15.98 2.45 -6.23
C GLU A 386 -17.46 2.18 -6.15
N GLN A 387 -17.88 1.02 -6.63
CA GLN A 387 -19.18 0.44 -6.34
C GLN A 387 -18.99 -0.63 -5.26
N GLN A 388 -19.73 -0.55 -4.18
CA GLN A 388 -19.47 -1.32 -2.97
C GLN A 388 -20.62 -2.27 -2.66
N ALA A 389 -20.26 -3.47 -2.16
CA ALA A 389 -21.21 -4.35 -1.53
C ALA A 389 -21.53 -3.86 -0.10
N ASN A 390 -22.72 -4.19 0.35
CA ASN A 390 -23.10 -3.96 1.72
C ASN A 390 -22.41 -4.96 2.65
N ILE A 391 -21.25 -4.58 3.15
CA ILE A 391 -20.45 -5.33 4.13
C ILE A 391 -20.40 -4.49 5.39
N THR A 392 -20.94 -5.03 6.48
CA THR A 392 -20.98 -4.33 7.76
C THR A 392 -20.05 -4.98 8.76
N THR A 393 -19.39 -4.16 9.58
CA THR A 393 -18.66 -4.60 10.77
C THR A 393 -19.51 -4.55 12.03
N ASP A 394 -20.79 -4.16 11.91
CA ASP A 394 -21.68 -4.00 13.05
C ASP A 394 -22.37 -5.31 13.46
N ALA A 395 -22.86 -5.36 14.69
CA ALA A 395 -23.64 -6.48 15.26
C ALA A 395 -24.96 -6.75 14.52
N GLY A 396 -25.48 -5.76 13.79
CA GLY A 396 -26.60 -5.90 12.88
C GLY A 396 -26.25 -6.71 11.63
N PHE A 397 -25.96 -7.99 11.79
CA PHE A 397 -25.57 -8.87 10.67
C PHE A 397 -26.62 -8.94 9.55
N ARG A 398 -27.83 -8.44 9.72
CA ARG A 398 -28.84 -8.27 8.67
C ARG A 398 -28.31 -7.43 7.49
N GLY A 399 -27.38 -6.52 7.76
CA GLY A 399 -26.75 -5.69 6.72
C GLY A 399 -25.67 -6.37 5.89
N SER A 400 -25.07 -7.48 6.33
CA SER A 400 -23.95 -8.11 5.63
C SER A 400 -24.42 -9.04 4.51
N LEU A 401 -24.16 -8.67 3.27
CA LEU A 401 -24.47 -9.48 2.10
C LEU A 401 -23.86 -10.89 2.18
N ILE A 402 -22.59 -11.00 2.58
CA ILE A 402 -21.89 -12.28 2.72
C ILE A 402 -22.52 -13.13 3.82
N GLY A 403 -22.83 -12.52 4.96
CA GLY A 403 -23.48 -13.22 6.07
C GLY A 403 -24.88 -13.72 5.71
N GLN A 404 -25.64 -12.91 4.96
CA GLN A 404 -26.95 -13.32 4.47
C GLN A 404 -26.87 -14.52 3.53
N ALA A 405 -25.88 -14.53 2.63
CA ALA A 405 -25.67 -15.63 1.70
C ALA A 405 -25.22 -16.92 2.39
N LEU A 406 -24.29 -16.84 3.37
CA LEU A 406 -23.83 -18.02 4.11
C LEU A 406 -24.90 -18.67 4.97
N GLN A 407 -25.73 -17.86 5.64
CA GLN A 407 -26.80 -18.37 6.51
C GLN A 407 -28.14 -18.63 5.79
N TRP A 408 -28.25 -18.32 4.49
CA TRP A 408 -29.46 -18.58 3.72
C TRP A 408 -29.80 -20.07 3.74
N ASN A 409 -31.06 -20.38 3.97
CA ASN A 409 -31.54 -21.77 3.91
C ASN A 409 -31.37 -22.32 2.49
N PRO A 410 -30.54 -23.35 2.26
CA PRO A 410 -30.25 -23.82 0.90
C PRO A 410 -31.44 -24.49 0.21
N THR A 411 -32.53 -24.76 0.94
CA THR A 411 -33.78 -25.27 0.37
C THR A 411 -34.78 -24.17 0.06
N GLN A 412 -34.52 -22.91 0.42
CA GLN A 412 -35.39 -21.76 0.16
C GLN A 412 -35.01 -21.07 -1.16
N PRO A 413 -35.88 -21.05 -2.17
CA PRO A 413 -35.64 -20.32 -3.41
C PRO A 413 -35.42 -18.81 -3.16
N LEU A 414 -34.54 -18.20 -3.96
CA LEU A 414 -34.28 -16.75 -3.93
C LEU A 414 -35.29 -15.95 -4.75
N ARG A 415 -36.00 -16.63 -5.65
CA ARG A 415 -37.08 -16.04 -6.50
C ARG A 415 -38.38 -16.83 -6.37
N ASN A 416 -39.47 -16.11 -6.51
CA ASN A 416 -40.80 -16.71 -6.63
C ASN A 416 -40.96 -17.41 -7.98
N PRO A 417 -41.98 -18.27 -8.17
CA PRO A 417 -42.20 -18.95 -9.45
C PRO A 417 -42.46 -18.01 -10.65
N ASP A 418 -42.89 -16.76 -10.38
CA ASP A 418 -43.10 -15.72 -11.39
C ASP A 418 -41.80 -14.97 -11.75
N GLY A 419 -40.64 -15.34 -11.15
CA GLY A 419 -39.36 -14.72 -11.37
C GLY A 419 -39.08 -13.50 -10.49
N SER A 420 -40.05 -12.99 -9.74
CA SER A 420 -39.86 -11.88 -8.79
C SER A 420 -38.95 -12.31 -7.62
N LEU A 421 -38.29 -11.35 -6.98
CA LEU A 421 -37.47 -11.61 -5.79
C LEU A 421 -38.34 -12.13 -4.64
N PHE A 422 -37.86 -13.20 -3.99
CA PHE A 422 -38.53 -13.69 -2.77
C PHE A 422 -38.16 -12.77 -1.60
N ILE A 423 -39.11 -12.04 -1.05
CA ILE A 423 -38.94 -11.13 0.08
C ILE A 423 -39.83 -11.58 1.23
N GLN A 424 -39.22 -11.93 2.35
CA GLN A 424 -39.92 -12.43 3.54
C GLN A 424 -39.63 -11.56 4.75
N PRO A 425 -40.60 -11.48 5.72
CA PRO A 425 -40.31 -10.95 7.05
C PRO A 425 -39.31 -11.87 7.79
N GLY A 426 -38.46 -11.32 8.64
CA GLY A 426 -37.56 -12.09 9.50
C GLY A 426 -36.16 -11.53 9.60
N ASP A 427 -35.29 -12.30 10.26
CA ASP A 427 -33.89 -11.87 10.52
C ASP A 427 -32.96 -12.13 9.35
N VAL A 428 -33.34 -12.94 8.38
CA VAL A 428 -32.53 -13.25 7.20
C VAL A 428 -33.15 -12.56 6.00
N VAL A 429 -32.37 -11.70 5.39
CA VAL A 429 -32.71 -11.00 4.15
C VAL A 429 -32.25 -11.84 2.97
N ASN A 430 -33.09 -11.99 1.94
CA ASN A 430 -32.68 -12.62 0.69
C ASN A 430 -31.41 -11.93 0.14
N PRO A 431 -30.26 -12.63 0.02
CA PRO A 431 -29.01 -12.01 -0.39
C PRO A 431 -29.06 -11.45 -1.82
N LEU A 432 -29.82 -12.07 -2.73
CA LEU A 432 -30.01 -11.55 -4.08
C LEU A 432 -30.83 -10.25 -4.06
N ALA A 433 -31.87 -10.18 -3.21
CA ALA A 433 -32.64 -8.96 -3.01
C ALA A 433 -31.78 -7.86 -2.34
N ALA A 434 -30.99 -8.21 -1.31
CA ALA A 434 -30.08 -7.28 -0.67
C ALA A 434 -29.05 -6.69 -1.64
N GLN A 435 -28.67 -7.44 -2.67
CA GLN A 435 -27.77 -7.00 -3.72
C GLN A 435 -28.45 -6.16 -4.81
N GLU A 436 -29.59 -6.62 -5.31
CA GLU A 436 -30.30 -5.94 -6.40
C GLU A 436 -30.94 -4.61 -5.96
N LEU A 437 -31.42 -4.55 -4.72
CA LEU A 437 -32.16 -3.43 -4.14
C LEU A 437 -31.29 -2.46 -3.30
N PHE A 438 -29.99 -2.54 -3.44
CA PHE A 438 -29.02 -1.71 -2.76
C PHE A 438 -28.01 -1.15 -3.77
N ASP A 439 -27.74 0.16 -3.68
CA ASP A 439 -26.67 0.82 -4.41
C ASP A 439 -25.82 1.67 -3.45
N ASP A 440 -24.49 1.55 -3.59
CA ASP A 440 -23.53 2.34 -2.84
C ASP A 440 -22.33 2.68 -3.73
N ASN A 441 -22.28 3.92 -4.15
CA ASN A 441 -21.31 4.41 -5.12
C ASN A 441 -20.51 5.57 -4.53
N SER A 442 -19.19 5.50 -4.63
CA SER A 442 -18.33 6.59 -4.26
C SER A 442 -17.46 7.06 -5.43
N ARG A 443 -17.15 8.35 -5.43
CA ARG A 443 -16.24 9.00 -6.37
C ARG A 443 -15.26 9.86 -5.61
N VAL A 444 -13.97 9.64 -5.84
CA VAL A 444 -12.90 10.43 -5.23
C VAL A 444 -12.05 11.06 -6.34
N ASN A 445 -11.83 12.35 -6.23
CA ASN A 445 -10.92 13.11 -7.08
C ASN A 445 -9.70 13.50 -6.26
N THR A 446 -8.51 13.29 -6.80
CA THR A 446 -7.24 13.63 -6.15
C THR A 446 -6.38 14.46 -7.08
N VAL A 447 -5.75 15.48 -6.53
CA VAL A 447 -4.69 16.28 -7.18
C VAL A 447 -3.52 16.37 -6.21
N LEU A 448 -2.42 15.74 -6.57
CA LEU A 448 -1.12 15.90 -5.91
C LEU A 448 -0.24 16.71 -6.86
N ALA A 449 0.09 17.94 -6.46
CA ALA A 449 0.92 18.82 -7.25
C ALA A 449 2.09 19.36 -6.44
N SER A 450 3.26 19.42 -7.08
CA SER A 450 4.46 20.03 -6.49
C SER A 450 5.23 20.86 -7.51
N LEU A 451 5.76 21.98 -7.02
CA LEU A 451 6.68 22.87 -7.72
C LEU A 451 7.93 23.02 -6.88
N ALA A 452 9.08 22.65 -7.42
CA ALA A 452 10.33 22.71 -6.68
C ALA A 452 11.44 23.44 -7.46
N PRO A 453 11.47 24.80 -7.41
CA PRO A 453 12.62 25.55 -7.88
C PRO A 453 13.85 25.27 -7.00
N SER A 454 14.99 25.14 -7.66
CA SER A 454 16.28 24.94 -7.02
C SER A 454 17.35 25.82 -7.63
N PHE A 455 18.27 26.34 -6.82
CA PHE A 455 19.36 27.19 -7.27
C PHE A 455 20.70 26.71 -6.70
N LYS A 456 21.65 26.40 -7.59
CA LYS A 456 23.02 26.04 -7.25
C LYS A 456 23.86 27.31 -7.06
N PHE A 457 24.15 27.68 -5.81
CA PHE A 457 25.08 28.77 -5.51
C PHE A 457 26.50 28.44 -5.95
N THR A 458 26.91 27.19 -5.69
CA THR A 458 28.17 26.59 -6.07
C THR A 458 27.92 25.12 -6.46
N ASP A 459 28.94 24.38 -6.88
CA ASP A 459 28.83 22.96 -7.20
C ASP A 459 28.61 22.08 -5.96
N TRP A 460 28.82 22.64 -4.76
CA TRP A 460 28.70 21.95 -3.48
C TRP A 460 27.61 22.52 -2.57
N LEU A 461 26.91 23.61 -2.98
CA LEU A 461 25.86 24.26 -2.18
C LEU A 461 24.67 24.59 -3.08
N ASP A 462 23.53 23.97 -2.83
CA ASP A 462 22.28 24.26 -3.50
C ASP A 462 21.15 24.51 -2.50
N TYR A 463 20.25 25.38 -2.91
CA TYR A 463 18.99 25.66 -2.24
C TYR A 463 17.83 25.11 -3.06
N ARG A 464 16.83 24.52 -2.38
CA ARG A 464 15.61 24.07 -2.99
C ARG A 464 14.41 24.53 -2.17
N LEU A 465 13.41 25.07 -2.84
CA LEU A 465 12.08 25.36 -2.31
C LEU A 465 11.12 24.32 -2.85
N LEU A 466 10.35 23.67 -1.97
CA LEU A 466 9.27 22.78 -2.37
C LEU A 466 7.94 23.40 -1.95
N LEU A 467 7.08 23.66 -2.93
CA LEU A 467 5.68 24.04 -2.74
C LEU A 467 4.83 22.85 -3.17
N SER A 468 3.94 22.37 -2.32
CA SER A 468 3.07 21.27 -2.68
C SER A 468 1.67 21.37 -2.11
N VAL A 469 0.73 20.77 -2.83
CA VAL A 469 -0.66 20.60 -2.41
C VAL A 469 -1.11 19.17 -2.72
N ASN A 470 -1.72 18.54 -1.73
CA ASN A 470 -2.47 17.30 -1.90
C ASN A 470 -3.94 17.59 -1.60
N TYR A 471 -4.75 17.69 -2.64
CA TYR A 471 -6.19 17.98 -2.55
C TYR A 471 -6.98 16.74 -2.93
N ASN A 472 -7.89 16.35 -2.07
CA ASN A 472 -8.76 15.19 -2.27
C ASN A 472 -10.21 15.60 -1.98
N SER A 473 -11.12 15.26 -2.89
CA SER A 473 -12.56 15.48 -2.72
C SER A 473 -13.31 14.18 -3.01
N GLY A 474 -14.09 13.72 -2.04
CA GLY A 474 -14.89 12.50 -2.14
C GLY A 474 -16.38 12.77 -2.02
N GLU A 475 -17.17 12.07 -2.83
CA GLU A 475 -18.62 11.98 -2.73
C GLU A 475 -19.02 10.51 -2.61
N ARG A 476 -19.99 10.21 -1.75
CA ARG A 476 -20.61 8.88 -1.65
C ARG A 476 -22.10 9.02 -1.70
N ARG A 477 -22.76 8.17 -2.46
CA ARG A 477 -24.21 8.09 -2.66
C ARG A 477 -24.68 6.68 -2.35
N THR A 478 -25.62 6.54 -1.43
CA THR A 478 -26.19 5.26 -1.02
C THR A 478 -27.68 5.31 -1.19
N ALA A 479 -28.27 4.29 -1.82
CA ALA A 479 -29.70 4.11 -1.97
C ALA A 479 -30.14 2.70 -1.59
N ILE A 480 -31.22 2.57 -0.83
CA ILE A 480 -31.84 1.29 -0.43
C ILE A 480 -33.29 1.34 -0.81
N ASP A 481 -33.73 0.38 -1.64
CA ASP A 481 -35.10 0.29 -2.13
C ASP A 481 -36.09 -0.05 -0.98
N GLN A 482 -37.23 0.59 -0.97
CA GLN A 482 -38.29 0.37 0.03
C GLN A 482 -38.83 -1.07 0.07
N ARG A 483 -38.69 -1.83 -1.04
CA ARG A 483 -39.12 -3.24 -1.11
C ARG A 483 -38.24 -4.16 -0.27
N LEU A 484 -37.05 -3.71 0.12
CA LEU A 484 -36.16 -4.46 1.01
C LEU A 484 -36.69 -4.36 2.45
N ILE A 485 -37.91 -4.88 2.67
CA ILE A 485 -38.56 -4.91 3.98
C ILE A 485 -37.71 -5.63 5.01
N ASN A 486 -37.81 -5.21 6.27
CA ASN A 486 -37.01 -5.70 7.41
C ASN A 486 -35.48 -5.51 7.25
N TYR A 487 -35.08 -4.81 6.19
CA TYR A 487 -33.67 -4.33 6.17
C TYR A 487 -33.52 -3.30 7.30
N PRO A 488 -32.41 -3.39 8.06
CA PRO A 488 -32.26 -2.52 9.21
C PRO A 488 -32.42 -1.04 8.85
N GLY A 489 -33.22 -0.34 9.63
CA GLY A 489 -33.34 1.11 9.58
C GLY A 489 -34.14 1.73 8.43
N ILE A 490 -34.64 0.97 7.45
CA ILE A 490 -35.38 1.58 6.32
C ILE A 490 -36.86 1.76 6.55
N LEU A 491 -37.42 1.13 7.57
CA LEU A 491 -38.85 1.29 7.98
C LEU A 491 -39.87 1.10 6.82
N ASN A 492 -39.56 0.27 5.82
CA ASN A 492 -40.32 0.07 4.60
C ASN A 492 -40.53 1.36 3.77
N GLN A 493 -39.64 2.34 3.91
CA GLN A 493 -39.77 3.64 3.27
C GLN A 493 -38.68 3.89 2.22
N GLY A 494 -37.64 3.02 2.17
CA GLY A 494 -36.42 3.26 1.43
C GLY A 494 -35.53 4.29 2.14
N PHE A 495 -34.29 4.32 1.75
CA PHE A 495 -33.28 5.21 2.32
C PHE A 495 -32.41 5.81 1.22
N ALA A 496 -32.08 7.07 1.36
CA ALA A 496 -31.09 7.76 0.52
C ALA A 496 -30.08 8.51 1.37
N ALA A 497 -28.81 8.48 0.98
CA ALA A 497 -27.77 9.26 1.64
C ALA A 497 -26.76 9.83 0.65
N ILE A 498 -26.32 11.05 0.89
CA ILE A 498 -25.23 11.72 0.17
C ILE A 498 -24.24 12.23 1.20
N SER A 499 -22.98 11.89 1.03
CA SER A 499 -21.89 12.37 1.87
C SER A 499 -20.78 12.97 1.03
N ASN A 500 -20.20 14.07 1.50
CA ASN A 500 -19.05 14.71 0.89
C ASN A 500 -17.93 14.85 1.92
N ASN A 501 -16.69 14.66 1.48
CA ASN A 501 -15.49 14.85 2.29
C ASN A 501 -14.41 15.56 1.49
N GLU A 502 -13.70 16.47 2.11
CA GLU A 502 -12.57 17.20 1.54
C GLU A 502 -11.37 17.10 2.48
N LEU A 503 -10.26 16.62 1.93
CA LEU A 503 -8.95 16.58 2.59
C LEU A 503 -7.98 17.45 1.79
N MET A 504 -7.32 18.41 2.45
CA MET A 504 -6.29 19.22 1.79
C MET A 504 -5.07 19.32 2.71
N THR A 505 -3.91 19.02 2.14
CA THR A 505 -2.61 19.24 2.77
C THR A 505 -1.82 20.21 1.91
N GLN A 506 -1.34 21.29 2.53
CA GLN A 506 -0.51 22.30 1.90
C GLN A 506 0.84 22.31 2.58
N GLN A 507 1.92 22.32 1.81
CA GLN A 507 3.27 22.27 2.36
C GLN A 507 4.17 23.29 1.66
N ILE A 508 5.01 23.92 2.45
CA ILE A 508 6.17 24.68 2.00
C ILE A 508 7.40 24.15 2.73
N ALA A 509 8.44 23.79 1.97
CA ALA A 509 9.69 23.31 2.56
C ALA A 509 10.89 23.99 1.89
N HIS A 510 11.81 24.46 2.71
CA HIS A 510 13.08 25.08 2.31
C HIS A 510 14.19 24.13 2.69
N THR A 511 15.09 23.81 1.77
CA THR A 511 16.27 23.00 2.05
C THR A 511 17.52 23.63 1.48
N LEU A 512 18.57 23.59 2.27
CA LEU A 512 19.92 23.99 1.88
C LEU A 512 20.79 22.72 1.94
N ASN A 513 21.29 22.27 0.80
CA ASN A 513 22.08 21.08 0.67
C ASN A 513 23.55 21.45 0.46
N PHE A 514 24.41 20.80 1.22
CA PHE A 514 25.86 20.95 1.18
C PHE A 514 26.49 19.59 0.86
N ASN A 515 27.32 19.50 -0.17
CA ASN A 515 28.03 18.27 -0.55
C ASN A 515 29.46 18.61 -1.03
N LYS A 516 30.45 18.41 -0.16
CA LYS A 516 31.83 18.79 -0.43
C LYS A 516 32.83 17.89 0.30
N ALA A 517 33.98 17.63 -0.36
CA ALA A 517 35.18 17.17 0.34
C ALA A 517 35.74 18.31 1.19
N ILE A 518 35.65 18.19 2.51
CA ILE A 518 36.11 19.23 3.48
C ILE A 518 37.53 19.06 3.91
N ALA A 519 38.11 17.87 3.71
CA ALA A 519 39.53 17.56 3.87
C ALA A 519 39.92 16.42 2.92
N THR A 520 41.23 16.09 2.85
CA THR A 520 41.69 14.90 2.13
C THR A 520 40.96 13.68 2.68
N ASP A 521 40.31 12.92 1.81
CA ASP A 521 39.59 11.69 2.18
C ASP A 521 38.34 11.88 3.07
N LEU A 522 37.91 13.12 3.37
CA LEU A 522 36.73 13.38 4.19
C LEU A 522 35.67 14.17 3.41
N ASN A 523 34.55 13.50 3.11
CA ASN A 523 33.40 14.08 2.46
C ASN A 523 32.31 14.41 3.49
N LEU A 524 31.70 15.60 3.36
CA LEU A 524 30.52 16.01 4.11
C LEU A 524 29.34 16.18 3.16
N ASN A 525 28.26 15.42 3.43
CA ASN A 525 26.94 15.65 2.86
C ASN A 525 26.02 16.12 4.00
N ALA A 526 25.48 17.34 3.89
CA ALA A 526 24.63 17.89 4.91
C ALA A 526 23.38 18.54 4.31
N VAL A 527 22.28 18.52 5.05
CA VAL A 527 21.05 19.22 4.72
C VAL A 527 20.56 19.98 5.96
N LEU A 528 20.17 21.24 5.75
CA LEU A 528 19.41 22.04 6.71
C LEU A 528 18.07 22.36 6.08
N GLY A 529 16.98 22.28 6.87
CA GLY A 529 15.65 22.50 6.33
C GLY A 529 14.68 23.14 7.32
N TYR A 530 13.71 23.82 6.73
CA TYR A 530 12.51 24.31 7.39
C TYR A 530 11.30 23.81 6.60
N GLU A 531 10.27 23.37 7.29
CA GLU A 531 9.02 22.88 6.71
C GLU A 531 7.84 23.42 7.49
N TYR A 532 6.82 23.86 6.77
CA TYR A 532 5.50 24.19 7.30
C TYR A 532 4.45 23.38 6.54
N THR A 533 3.57 22.71 7.26
CA THR A 533 2.48 21.91 6.67
C THR A 533 1.17 22.23 7.37
N ASN A 534 0.13 22.49 6.58
CA ASN A 534 -1.23 22.75 7.01
C ASN A 534 -2.16 21.65 6.54
N PHE A 535 -3.05 21.16 7.43
CA PHE A 535 -3.97 20.06 7.19
C PHE A 535 -5.42 20.50 7.43
N ILE A 536 -6.27 20.29 6.43
CA ILE A 536 -7.69 20.63 6.46
C ILE A 536 -8.49 19.36 6.20
N ASN A 537 -9.51 19.11 7.02
CA ASN A 537 -10.47 18.03 6.84
C ASN A 537 -11.87 18.54 7.18
N ARG A 538 -12.78 18.51 6.19
CA ARG A 538 -14.17 18.95 6.36
C ARG A 538 -15.12 18.15 5.49
N GLY A 539 -16.38 18.11 5.89
CA GLY A 539 -17.37 17.37 5.13
C GLY A 539 -18.79 17.66 5.56
N SER A 540 -19.72 17.10 4.80
CA SER A 540 -21.15 17.19 5.09
C SER A 540 -21.85 15.92 4.63
N SER A 541 -23.00 15.64 5.24
CA SER A 541 -23.83 14.52 4.83
C SER A 541 -25.31 14.82 5.05
N ILE A 542 -26.13 14.21 4.21
CA ILE A 542 -27.56 14.13 4.35
C ILE A 542 -27.98 12.67 4.19
N GLY A 543 -28.78 12.16 5.14
CA GLY A 543 -29.45 10.88 5.05
C GLY A 543 -30.95 11.08 5.25
N ALA A 544 -31.77 10.38 4.51
CA ALA A 544 -33.20 10.56 4.55
C ALA A 544 -33.97 9.28 4.23
N TYR A 545 -35.13 9.09 4.89
CA TYR A 545 -36.07 8.04 4.58
C TYR A 545 -37.19 8.59 3.70
N GLY A 546 -37.77 7.73 2.86
CA GLY A 546 -38.90 8.09 2.01
C GLY A 546 -40.11 8.53 2.86
N ASN A 547 -41.01 9.23 2.21
CA ASN A 547 -42.24 9.70 2.88
C ASN A 547 -43.28 8.55 2.93
N PRO A 548 -43.66 8.05 4.11
CA PRO A 548 -44.63 6.94 4.22
C PRO A 548 -46.03 7.30 3.74
N VAL A 549 -46.37 8.59 3.75
CA VAL A 549 -47.69 9.08 3.30
C VAL A 549 -47.82 9.07 1.77
N THR A 550 -46.73 9.39 1.06
CA THR A 550 -46.70 9.44 -0.40
C THR A 550 -46.14 8.19 -1.04
N GLY A 551 -45.90 7.11 -0.28
CA GLY A 551 -45.39 5.84 -0.78
C GLY A 551 -43.86 5.74 -0.77
N GLY A 552 -43.18 6.48 0.09
CA GLY A 552 -41.71 6.43 0.27
C GLY A 552 -40.98 6.99 -0.96
N PHE A 553 -39.98 6.27 -1.41
CA PHE A 553 -39.23 6.53 -2.65
C PHE A 553 -39.66 5.62 -3.81
N GLY A 554 -40.80 4.91 -3.71
CA GLY A 554 -41.17 3.79 -4.56
C GLY A 554 -41.24 4.08 -6.06
N ASN A 555 -41.47 5.33 -6.47
CA ASN A 555 -41.51 5.71 -7.87
C ASN A 555 -40.16 6.00 -8.52
N PHE A 556 -39.04 5.97 -7.75
CA PHE A 556 -37.72 6.41 -8.20
C PHE A 556 -36.73 5.24 -8.36
N GLY A 557 -37.12 4.00 -8.07
CA GLY A 557 -36.24 2.85 -8.07
C GLY A 557 -35.06 3.03 -7.10
N LEU A 558 -33.79 2.96 -7.57
CA LEU A 558 -32.61 3.25 -6.78
C LEU A 558 -32.04 4.67 -7.00
N ASP A 559 -32.74 5.52 -7.77
CA ASP A 559 -32.33 6.92 -8.01
C ASP A 559 -32.72 7.86 -6.85
N TYR A 560 -32.93 7.32 -5.65
CA TYR A 560 -33.37 8.06 -4.47
C TYR A 560 -32.45 9.24 -4.12
N THR A 561 -31.16 9.14 -4.36
CA THR A 561 -30.22 10.22 -4.10
C THR A 561 -30.43 11.44 -5.01
N ASP A 562 -31.06 11.28 -6.16
CA ASP A 562 -31.39 12.37 -7.07
C ASP A 562 -32.71 13.07 -6.68
N TYR A 563 -33.52 12.41 -5.84
CA TYR A 563 -34.81 12.87 -5.40
C TYR A 563 -34.96 12.94 -3.86
N ILE A 564 -33.87 13.19 -3.15
CA ILE A 564 -33.80 13.18 -1.68
C ILE A 564 -34.78 14.22 -1.05
N GLN A 565 -35.14 15.26 -1.79
CA GLN A 565 -36.20 16.22 -1.41
C GLN A 565 -37.59 15.59 -1.28
N ALA A 566 -37.85 14.43 -1.89
CA ALA A 566 -39.11 13.69 -1.75
C ALA A 566 -39.24 12.94 -0.40
N SER A 567 -38.18 12.95 0.41
CA SER A 567 -38.17 12.33 1.73
C SER A 567 -39.08 13.03 2.73
N ALA A 568 -39.49 12.31 3.78
CA ALA A 568 -40.24 12.89 4.90
C ALA A 568 -39.38 13.91 5.65
N VAL A 569 -39.88 15.11 5.89
CA VAL A 569 -39.11 16.23 6.52
C VAL A 569 -38.60 15.83 7.90
N GLY A 570 -39.38 15.12 8.70
CA GLY A 570 -39.00 14.67 10.05
C GLY A 570 -37.99 13.55 10.10
N ASN A 571 -37.69 12.91 8.97
CA ASN A 571 -36.79 11.74 8.88
C ASN A 571 -35.48 12.05 8.14
N ARG A 572 -35.10 13.31 8.14
CA ARG A 572 -33.83 13.78 7.55
C ARG A 572 -32.77 13.92 8.62
N SER A 573 -31.61 13.31 8.42
CA SER A 573 -30.42 13.54 9.21
C SER A 573 -29.43 14.37 8.37
N ILE A 574 -29.12 15.56 8.85
CA ILE A 574 -28.18 16.47 8.20
C ILE A 574 -27.03 16.69 9.17
N SER A 575 -25.81 16.51 8.71
CA SER A 575 -24.63 16.78 9.49
C SER A 575 -23.54 17.44 8.67
N SER A 576 -22.70 18.22 9.33
CA SER A 576 -21.46 18.74 8.78
C SER A 576 -20.39 18.70 9.84
N PHE A 577 -19.16 18.61 9.42
CA PHE A 577 -18.01 18.71 10.28
C PHE A 577 -16.91 19.54 9.61
N ASN A 578 -16.16 20.22 10.45
CA ASN A 578 -14.91 20.86 10.09
C ASN A 578 -13.95 20.56 11.23
N ASP A 579 -13.06 19.60 11.01
CA ASP A 579 -12.05 19.29 12.01
C ASP A 579 -11.18 20.52 12.26
N PRO A 580 -10.73 20.76 13.50
CA PRO A 580 -9.76 21.83 13.73
C PRO A 580 -8.59 21.68 12.78
N THR A 581 -8.31 22.74 12.03
CA THR A 581 -7.11 22.82 11.21
C THR A 581 -5.89 22.65 12.12
N TYR A 582 -4.98 21.76 11.74
CA TYR A 582 -3.75 21.61 12.47
C TYR A 582 -2.54 21.91 11.61
N GLU A 583 -1.54 22.44 12.26
CA GLU A 583 -0.31 22.91 11.63
C GLU A 583 0.87 22.15 12.22
N LEU A 584 1.84 21.89 11.35
CA LEU A 584 3.13 21.32 11.72
C LEU A 584 4.24 22.22 11.19
N GLN A 585 5.04 22.74 12.09
CA GLN A 585 6.23 23.54 11.79
C GLN A 585 7.47 22.78 12.22
N SER A 586 8.47 22.69 11.35
CA SER A 586 9.63 21.85 11.58
C SER A 586 10.92 22.51 11.15
N PHE A 587 11.96 22.33 11.98
CA PHE A 587 13.35 22.65 11.65
C PHE A 587 14.17 21.36 11.74
N PHE A 588 14.95 21.07 10.73
CA PHE A 588 15.74 19.85 10.72
C PHE A 588 17.12 20.02 10.10
N GLY A 589 18.04 19.18 10.55
CA GLY A 589 19.37 19.10 9.99
C GLY A 589 19.87 17.65 10.01
N ARG A 590 20.61 17.25 8.99
CA ARG A 590 21.35 15.99 8.92
C ARG A 590 22.73 16.26 8.36
N ALA A 591 23.74 15.59 8.92
CA ALA A 591 25.09 15.58 8.42
C ALA A 591 25.60 14.14 8.29
N ILE A 592 26.18 13.81 7.15
CA ILE A 592 26.81 12.54 6.85
C ILE A 592 28.28 12.81 6.57
N PHE A 593 29.15 12.31 7.43
CA PHE A 593 30.60 12.35 7.27
C PHE A 593 31.06 11.01 6.73
N ASN A 594 31.75 11.00 5.60
CA ASN A 594 32.35 9.82 5.01
C ASN A 594 33.89 10.00 4.95
N TYR A 595 34.59 9.18 5.74
CA TYR A 595 36.04 9.17 5.76
C TYR A 595 36.58 7.94 5.02
N LYS A 596 37.32 8.20 3.91
CA LYS A 596 37.98 7.20 3.05
C LYS A 596 37.03 6.14 2.47
N ASN A 597 35.74 6.40 2.37
CA ASN A 597 34.70 5.40 2.06
C ASN A 597 34.68 4.18 3.01
N ARG A 598 35.31 4.28 4.19
CA ARG A 598 35.42 3.21 5.19
C ARG A 598 34.52 3.47 6.39
N TYR A 599 34.59 4.68 6.92
CA TYR A 599 33.84 5.07 8.13
C TYR A 599 32.83 6.13 7.76
N VAL A 600 31.57 5.80 7.99
CA VAL A 600 30.46 6.74 7.75
C VAL A 600 29.77 7.03 9.07
N LEU A 601 29.64 8.32 9.37
CA LEU A 601 28.96 8.84 10.56
C LEU A 601 27.78 9.68 10.12
N THR A 602 26.58 9.41 10.63
CA THR A 602 25.38 10.19 10.35
C THR A 602 24.80 10.74 11.66
N GLY A 603 24.53 12.04 11.70
CA GLY A 603 23.80 12.70 12.78
C GLY A 603 22.59 13.43 12.20
N THR A 604 21.41 13.28 12.84
CA THR A 604 20.19 13.98 12.47
C THR A 604 19.54 14.60 13.71
N LEU A 605 19.06 15.81 13.59
CA LEU A 605 18.22 16.47 14.60
C LEU A 605 17.04 17.11 13.91
N ARG A 606 15.83 16.87 14.44
CA ARG A 606 14.61 17.53 13.99
C ARG A 606 13.85 18.06 15.21
N ARG A 607 13.36 19.29 15.11
CA ARG A 607 12.43 19.94 16.02
C ARG A 607 11.11 20.12 15.30
N ASP A 608 10.06 19.50 15.83
CA ASP A 608 8.69 19.66 15.33
C ASP A 608 7.85 20.43 16.35
N GLU A 609 6.98 21.31 15.87
CA GLU A 609 5.96 21.97 16.65
C GLU A 609 4.60 21.72 15.99
N SER A 610 3.68 21.06 16.71
CA SER A 610 2.36 20.70 16.20
C SER A 610 1.25 21.27 17.08
N SER A 611 0.27 21.90 16.43
CA SER A 611 -0.92 22.43 17.11
C SER A 611 -1.88 21.36 17.63
N LYS A 612 -1.66 20.08 17.33
CA LYS A 612 -2.46 18.96 17.84
C LYS A 612 -2.28 18.69 19.33
N PHE A 613 -1.09 19.01 19.86
CA PHE A 613 -0.72 18.69 21.23
C PHE A 613 -1.14 19.78 22.21
N GLY A 614 -1.10 19.45 23.49
CA GLY A 614 -1.36 20.36 24.58
C GLY A 614 -0.41 21.57 24.57
N ALA A 615 -0.87 22.71 25.07
CA ALA A 615 -0.13 23.98 25.03
C ALA A 615 1.28 23.87 25.61
N ASN A 616 1.47 23.03 26.65
CA ASN A 616 2.74 22.84 27.34
C ASN A 616 3.73 21.92 26.58
N ASN A 617 3.25 21.12 25.58
CA ASN A 617 4.05 20.05 24.95
C ASN A 617 3.96 20.04 23.41
N ARG A 618 3.75 21.22 22.78
CA ARG A 618 3.67 21.33 21.32
C ARG A 618 4.98 20.97 20.60
N ILE A 619 6.12 21.13 21.28
CA ILE A 619 7.45 20.96 20.70
C ILE A 619 7.99 19.56 21.02
N GLY A 620 8.45 18.87 19.99
CA GLY A 620 9.16 17.59 20.08
C GLY A 620 10.54 17.67 19.44
N TYR A 621 11.53 16.97 20.01
CA TYR A 621 12.88 16.84 19.47
C TYR A 621 13.17 15.39 19.14
N PHE A 622 13.68 15.16 17.94
CA PHE A 622 13.92 13.83 17.38
C PHE A 622 15.38 13.69 16.93
N PRO A 623 16.31 13.43 17.85
CA PRO A 623 17.70 13.16 17.53
C PRO A 623 17.90 11.74 17.03
N SER A 624 18.85 11.55 16.10
CA SER A 624 19.38 10.24 15.75
C SER A 624 20.85 10.26 15.41
N PHE A 625 21.50 9.11 15.60
CA PHE A 625 22.91 8.90 15.36
C PHE A 625 23.14 7.52 14.77
N ALA A 626 24.00 7.40 13.75
CA ALA A 626 24.36 6.11 13.18
C ALA A 626 25.80 6.10 12.67
N VAL A 627 26.39 4.92 12.72
CA VAL A 627 27.75 4.65 12.24
C VAL A 627 27.74 3.46 11.29
N ALA A 628 28.61 3.49 10.30
CA ALA A 628 28.90 2.32 9.49
C ALA A 628 30.41 2.20 9.28
N TRP A 629 30.88 0.94 9.26
CA TRP A 629 32.25 0.58 8.95
C TRP A 629 32.27 -0.41 7.79
N ASP A 630 32.83 0.01 6.67
CA ASP A 630 33.02 -0.83 5.50
C ASP A 630 34.38 -1.52 5.59
N LEU A 631 34.40 -2.73 6.10
CA LEU A 631 35.63 -3.54 6.25
C LEU A 631 36.22 -3.93 4.90
N SER A 632 35.38 -3.96 3.83
CA SER A 632 35.89 -4.31 2.50
C SER A 632 36.87 -3.29 1.94
N GLN A 633 36.90 -2.07 2.50
CA GLN A 633 37.87 -1.02 2.14
C GLN A 633 39.15 -1.04 2.98
N GLU A 634 39.32 -2.00 3.88
CA GLU A 634 40.50 -2.12 4.73
C GLU A 634 41.60 -2.94 4.04
N ALA A 635 42.87 -2.59 4.27
CA ALA A 635 44.01 -3.25 3.64
C ALA A 635 44.16 -4.74 4.03
N PHE A 636 43.57 -5.15 5.13
CA PHE A 636 43.62 -6.54 5.60
C PHE A 636 42.46 -7.41 5.06
N PHE A 637 41.55 -6.84 4.29
CA PHE A 637 40.38 -7.54 3.83
C PHE A 637 40.66 -8.52 2.69
N PRO A 638 40.26 -9.79 2.77
CA PRO A 638 40.46 -10.78 1.73
C PRO A 638 39.50 -10.60 0.55
N ALA A 639 39.86 -9.75 -0.41
CA ALA A 639 38.96 -9.32 -1.51
C ALA A 639 38.66 -10.39 -2.58
N GLU A 640 39.26 -11.58 -2.52
CA GLU A 640 39.11 -12.59 -3.60
C GLU A 640 37.74 -13.23 -3.66
N GLN A 641 37.07 -13.43 -2.51
CA GLN A 641 35.77 -14.09 -2.45
C GLN A 641 34.63 -13.19 -1.92
N LEU A 642 34.97 -12.24 -1.04
CA LEU A 642 34.05 -11.28 -0.47
C LEU A 642 34.24 -9.92 -1.14
N THR A 643 33.18 -9.39 -1.76
CA THR A 643 33.21 -8.08 -2.43
C THR A 643 32.78 -6.95 -1.50
N GLN A 644 31.96 -7.26 -0.48
CA GLN A 644 31.51 -6.31 0.52
C GLN A 644 31.38 -6.95 1.91
N LEU A 645 31.81 -6.23 2.93
CA LEU A 645 31.51 -6.52 4.32
C LEU A 645 31.37 -5.20 5.08
N LYS A 646 30.10 -4.84 5.41
CA LYS A 646 29.79 -3.57 6.07
C LYS A 646 29.03 -3.82 7.37
N LEU A 647 29.52 -3.25 8.45
CA LEU A 647 28.85 -3.25 9.76
C LEU A 647 28.13 -1.90 9.95
N ARG A 648 26.94 -1.94 10.53
CA ARG A 648 26.10 -0.75 10.79
C ARG A 648 25.56 -0.80 12.21
N ALA A 649 25.50 0.37 12.87
CA ALA A 649 24.80 0.53 14.14
C ALA A 649 24.12 1.91 14.19
N GLY A 650 22.93 1.96 14.74
CA GLY A 650 22.16 3.20 14.83
C GLY A 650 21.23 3.25 16.04
N TYR A 651 21.01 4.46 16.52
CA TYR A 651 20.04 4.77 17.57
C TYR A 651 19.34 6.08 17.24
N GLY A 652 18.02 6.16 17.52
CA GLY A 652 17.29 7.38 17.31
C GLY A 652 15.91 7.39 17.95
N LEU A 653 15.34 8.59 17.97
CA LEU A 653 13.99 8.87 18.42
C LEU A 653 13.13 9.32 17.24
N THR A 654 11.89 8.87 17.22
CA THR A 654 10.84 9.35 16.32
C THR A 654 9.56 9.56 17.11
N GLY A 655 8.66 10.39 16.60
CA GLY A 655 7.40 10.73 17.25
C GLY A 655 6.19 10.21 16.50
N ASN A 656 5.06 10.13 17.22
CA ASN A 656 3.76 9.83 16.66
C ASN A 656 2.76 10.90 17.06
N GLN A 657 1.96 11.38 16.09
CA GLN A 657 0.83 12.30 16.24
C GLN A 657 -0.47 11.74 15.63
N GLU A 658 -0.59 10.42 15.50
CA GLU A 658 -1.75 9.77 14.90
C GLU A 658 -2.91 9.68 15.91
N PHE A 659 -3.54 10.83 16.15
CA PHE A 659 -4.76 10.99 16.94
C PHE A 659 -5.59 12.15 16.36
N PRO A 660 -6.89 12.30 16.69
CA PRO A 660 -7.75 13.33 16.12
C PRO A 660 -7.25 14.77 16.36
N ALA A 661 -7.41 15.63 15.36
CA ALA A 661 -7.16 17.05 15.52
C ALA A 661 -8.11 17.66 16.57
N GLY A 662 -7.61 18.58 17.40
CA GLY A 662 -8.37 19.20 18.48
C GLY A 662 -8.60 18.31 19.70
N ALA A 663 -7.93 17.15 19.81
CA ALA A 663 -8.06 16.26 20.98
C ALA A 663 -7.52 16.87 22.29
N ALA A 664 -6.64 17.88 22.20
CA ALA A 664 -6.08 18.59 23.36
C ALA A 664 -6.92 19.77 23.85
N VAL A 665 -8.01 20.12 23.16
CA VAL A 665 -8.89 21.25 23.51
C VAL A 665 -10.32 20.79 23.74
N ASP A 666 -11.13 21.59 24.45
CA ASP A 666 -12.55 21.30 24.60
C ASP A 666 -13.26 21.37 23.26
N ARG A 667 -13.97 20.30 22.90
CA ARG A 667 -14.79 20.21 21.68
C ARG A 667 -16.21 19.79 22.01
N PHE A 668 -17.13 20.39 21.28
CA PHE A 668 -18.57 20.08 21.40
C PHE A 668 -19.15 19.72 20.04
N GLN A 669 -20.05 18.78 20.02
CA GLN A 669 -20.94 18.51 18.90
C GLN A 669 -22.25 19.26 19.11
N ILE A 670 -22.74 19.93 18.09
CA ILE A 670 -24.04 20.59 18.10
C ILE A 670 -25.01 19.64 17.37
N LEU A 671 -26.04 19.20 18.08
CA LEU A 671 -27.12 18.37 17.52
C LEU A 671 -28.15 19.22 16.77
N ASN A 672 -29.00 18.55 15.97
CA ASN A 672 -30.05 19.19 15.17
C ASN A 672 -31.01 20.09 15.95
N ASN A 673 -31.16 19.86 17.26
CA ASN A 673 -31.98 20.68 18.19
C ASN A 673 -31.21 21.77 18.91
N GLY A 674 -29.95 22.04 18.52
CA GLY A 674 -29.07 23.02 19.15
C GLY A 674 -28.42 22.56 20.46
N ILE A 675 -28.68 21.36 20.93
CA ILE A 675 -28.03 20.81 22.14
C ILE A 675 -26.54 20.59 21.84
N GLN A 676 -25.68 21.06 22.76
CA GLN A 676 -24.25 20.85 22.73
C GLN A 676 -23.89 19.62 23.57
N ILE A 677 -23.20 18.66 22.94
CA ILE A 677 -22.67 17.47 23.61
C ILE A 677 -21.15 17.55 23.61
N PRO A 678 -20.46 17.40 24.79
CA PRO A 678 -19.01 17.34 24.83
C PRO A 678 -18.49 16.16 24.00
N LEU A 679 -17.55 16.40 23.08
CA LEU A 679 -16.83 15.37 22.31
C LEU A 679 -15.56 14.95 23.05
N ASN A 680 -14.75 15.91 23.46
CA ASN A 680 -13.56 15.67 24.25
C ASN A 680 -13.25 16.85 25.18
N GLY A 681 -12.59 16.54 26.28
CA GLY A 681 -12.10 17.50 27.25
C GLY A 681 -10.67 17.95 26.96
N ARG A 682 -10.34 19.14 27.44
CA ARG A 682 -9.03 19.80 27.29
C ARG A 682 -7.93 19.06 28.07
N ASN A 683 -6.75 18.90 27.45
CA ASN A 683 -5.54 18.44 28.10
C ASN A 683 -4.33 19.25 27.62
N GLU A 684 -3.88 20.21 28.43
CA GLU A 684 -2.73 21.05 28.11
C GLU A 684 -1.39 20.33 28.18
N ASP A 685 -1.34 19.19 28.86
CA ASP A 685 -0.14 18.38 29.06
C ASP A 685 -0.04 17.19 28.09
N LEU A 686 -0.98 17.06 27.14
CA LEU A 686 -0.92 16.01 26.12
C LEU A 686 0.37 16.16 25.31
N LYS A 687 1.23 15.15 25.36
CA LYS A 687 2.57 15.15 24.76
C LYS A 687 2.73 14.08 23.67
N TRP A 688 3.85 14.14 22.99
CA TRP A 688 4.24 13.22 21.92
C TRP A 688 4.40 11.80 22.44
N GLN A 689 3.83 10.82 21.71
CA GLN A 689 4.25 9.44 21.85
C GLN A 689 5.62 9.31 21.20
N ALA A 690 6.56 8.65 21.87
CA ALA A 690 7.94 8.52 21.43
C ALA A 690 8.31 7.07 21.14
N ASP A 691 8.96 6.85 20.01
CA ASP A 691 9.56 5.57 19.62
C ASP A 691 11.09 5.69 19.68
N ARG A 692 11.71 4.90 20.57
CA ARG A 692 13.16 4.75 20.69
C ARG A 692 13.59 3.48 20.00
N GLN A 693 14.55 3.57 19.09
CA GLN A 693 14.97 2.40 18.34
C GLN A 693 16.49 2.28 18.29
N PHE A 694 16.97 1.07 18.57
CA PHE A 694 18.35 0.63 18.38
C PHE A 694 18.39 -0.41 17.27
N ASN A 695 19.39 -0.32 16.38
CA ASN A 695 19.59 -1.21 15.25
C ASN A 695 21.07 -1.56 15.10
N VAL A 696 21.37 -2.83 14.80
CA VAL A 696 22.71 -3.29 14.38
C VAL A 696 22.54 -4.18 13.16
N GLY A 697 23.34 -3.96 12.13
CA GLY A 697 23.23 -4.69 10.88
C GLY A 697 24.59 -5.04 10.27
N ILE A 698 24.54 -6.05 9.41
CA ILE A 698 25.67 -6.51 8.60
C ILE A 698 25.21 -6.66 7.15
N ASP A 699 26.01 -6.14 6.21
CA ASP A 699 25.82 -6.34 4.78
C ASP A 699 27.02 -7.11 4.23
N VAL A 700 26.77 -8.16 3.47
CA VAL A 700 27.78 -9.05 2.88
C VAL A 700 27.52 -9.16 1.39
N GLY A 701 28.54 -8.91 0.58
CA GLY A 701 28.60 -9.20 -0.85
C GLY A 701 29.65 -10.27 -1.13
N ALA A 702 29.37 -11.20 -1.99
CA ALA A 702 30.30 -12.27 -2.36
C ALA A 702 30.19 -12.65 -3.83
N PHE A 703 31.24 -13.24 -4.39
CA PHE A 703 31.30 -13.74 -5.76
C PHE A 703 30.99 -12.65 -6.82
N ASN A 704 31.61 -11.47 -6.69
CA ASN A 704 31.34 -10.27 -7.51
C ASN A 704 29.86 -9.85 -7.44
N ASP A 705 29.34 -9.75 -6.21
CA ASP A 705 27.95 -9.40 -5.86
C ASP A 705 26.88 -10.32 -6.44
N ARG A 706 27.26 -11.52 -6.92
CA ARG A 706 26.29 -12.55 -7.31
C ARG A 706 25.49 -13.09 -6.13
N LEU A 707 26.01 -12.92 -4.92
CA LEU A 707 25.33 -13.21 -3.68
C LEU A 707 25.43 -11.97 -2.78
N THR A 708 24.28 -11.43 -2.38
CA THR A 708 24.20 -10.38 -1.36
C THR A 708 23.34 -10.85 -0.21
N PHE A 709 23.81 -10.64 1.00
CA PHE A 709 23.09 -10.98 2.23
C PHE A 709 23.12 -9.79 3.17
N SER A 710 21.99 -9.49 3.80
CA SER A 710 21.91 -8.54 4.90
C SER A 710 21.17 -9.14 6.08
N ALA A 711 21.63 -8.81 7.29
CA ALA A 711 20.96 -9.16 8.52
C ALA A 711 20.95 -7.96 9.47
N ASP A 712 19.79 -7.66 10.06
CA ASP A 712 19.61 -6.56 11.01
C ASP A 712 18.93 -7.09 12.28
N TYR A 713 19.51 -6.78 13.44
CA TYR A 713 18.83 -6.86 14.73
C TYR A 713 18.24 -5.50 15.09
N PHE A 714 17.00 -5.46 15.52
CA PHE A 714 16.34 -4.24 15.96
C PHE A 714 15.69 -4.42 17.34
N ASN A 715 15.63 -3.31 18.09
CA ASN A 715 14.85 -3.17 19.31
C ASN A 715 14.18 -1.80 19.30
N LYS A 716 12.85 -1.79 19.17
CA LYS A 716 12.00 -0.62 19.13
C LYS A 716 11.14 -0.59 20.39
N THR A 717 11.18 0.53 21.14
CA THR A 717 10.39 0.75 22.35
C THR A 717 9.54 2.00 22.19
N THR A 718 8.22 1.83 22.25
CA THR A 718 7.22 2.91 22.23
C THR A 718 6.85 3.27 23.66
N THR A 719 6.88 4.56 24.00
CA THR A 719 6.53 5.13 25.31
C THR A 719 5.53 6.28 25.15
N ASP A 720 4.97 6.75 26.27
CA ASP A 720 4.01 7.88 26.29
C ASP A 720 2.80 7.60 25.36
N ILE A 721 2.19 6.45 25.51
CA ILE A 721 1.17 5.90 24.61
C ILE A 721 -0.05 6.81 24.57
N LEU A 722 -0.41 7.33 23.40
CA LEU A 722 -1.60 8.15 23.18
C LEU A 722 -2.87 7.31 23.32
N TYR A 723 -3.75 7.68 24.26
CA TYR A 723 -4.94 6.91 24.56
C TYR A 723 -6.13 7.77 24.98
N PRO A 724 -7.34 7.52 24.42
CA PRO A 724 -8.56 8.19 24.87
C PRO A 724 -9.14 7.47 26.10
N THR A 725 -9.30 8.22 27.17
CA THR A 725 -9.89 7.74 28.41
C THR A 725 -11.31 8.27 28.55
N ILE A 726 -12.25 7.41 28.95
CA ILE A 726 -13.59 7.81 29.36
C ILE A 726 -13.54 8.02 30.88
N PRO A 727 -13.85 9.21 31.39
CA PRO A 727 -13.82 9.45 32.84
C PRO A 727 -14.83 8.54 33.57
N GLY A 728 -14.45 8.10 34.77
CA GLY A 728 -15.38 7.43 35.68
C GLY A 728 -16.51 8.34 36.12
N GLN A 729 -17.67 7.78 36.39
CA GLN A 729 -18.83 8.54 36.91
C GLN A 729 -18.77 8.67 38.45
N PRO A 730 -19.18 9.79 39.04
CA PRO A 730 -19.66 11.03 38.39
C PRO A 730 -18.50 11.86 37.81
N ALA A 731 -18.67 12.29 36.55
CA ALA A 731 -17.72 13.17 35.87
C ALA A 731 -18.33 14.58 35.70
N PRO A 732 -17.50 15.63 35.65
CA PRO A 732 -17.99 17.01 35.41
C PRO A 732 -18.75 17.13 34.10
N GLN A 733 -18.38 16.32 33.10
CA GLN A 733 -19.02 16.27 31.80
C GLN A 733 -19.30 14.80 31.43
N VAL A 734 -20.58 14.50 31.26
CA VAL A 734 -21.01 13.15 30.83
C VAL A 734 -20.58 12.94 29.38
N GLN A 735 -19.92 11.81 29.09
CA GLN A 735 -19.49 11.34 27.75
C GLN A 735 -18.30 12.06 27.10
N ALA A 736 -17.61 12.98 27.75
CA ALA A 736 -16.38 13.53 27.20
C ALA A 736 -15.24 12.51 27.19
N ILE A 737 -14.57 12.39 26.06
CA ILE A 737 -13.32 11.61 25.93
C ILE A 737 -12.16 12.53 26.33
N TYR A 738 -11.24 12.01 27.15
CA TYR A 738 -9.97 12.69 27.48
C TYR A 738 -8.80 11.96 26.84
N TRP A 739 -8.09 12.64 25.95
CA TRP A 739 -6.83 12.12 25.43
C TRP A 739 -5.70 12.35 26.42
N ARG A 740 -4.96 11.31 26.74
CA ARG A 740 -3.80 11.37 27.62
C ARG A 740 -2.70 10.43 27.17
N ASN A 741 -1.51 10.60 27.70
CA ASN A 741 -0.42 9.67 27.55
C ASN A 741 -0.49 8.64 28.69
N LEU A 742 -0.58 7.36 28.34
CA LEU A 742 -0.48 6.26 29.30
C LEU A 742 1.00 5.97 29.57
N GLU A 743 1.34 5.78 30.82
CA GLU A 743 2.61 5.20 31.20
C GLU A 743 2.63 3.73 30.82
N GLY A 744 3.76 3.28 30.26
CA GLY A 744 3.93 1.92 29.76
C GLY A 744 4.83 1.89 28.54
N LYS A 745 5.14 0.67 28.11
CA LYS A 745 6.04 0.43 26.95
C LYS A 745 5.48 -0.66 26.07
N ILE A 746 5.57 -0.47 24.74
CA ILE A 746 5.39 -1.52 23.77
C ILE A 746 6.74 -1.81 23.15
N VAL A 747 7.24 -3.02 23.33
CA VAL A 747 8.58 -3.43 22.86
C VAL A 747 8.42 -4.38 21.68
N ASN A 748 8.99 -3.99 20.53
CA ASN A 748 9.16 -4.82 19.34
C ASN A 748 10.65 -5.08 19.14
N LYS A 749 11.06 -6.34 19.17
CA LYS A 749 12.45 -6.73 18.88
C LYS A 749 12.48 -7.91 17.95
N GLY A 750 13.53 -7.97 17.12
CA GLY A 750 13.60 -9.05 16.15
C GLY A 750 14.86 -9.03 15.30
N VAL A 751 14.90 -10.00 14.40
CA VAL A 751 15.96 -10.16 13.39
C VAL A 751 15.31 -10.15 12.00
N GLU A 752 15.88 -9.38 11.12
CA GLU A 752 15.54 -9.29 9.70
C GLU A 752 16.69 -9.84 8.87
N MET A 753 16.39 -10.66 7.86
CA MET A 753 17.39 -11.21 6.94
C MET A 753 16.89 -11.03 5.51
N ALA A 754 17.77 -10.69 4.60
CA ALA A 754 17.51 -10.67 3.17
C ALA A 754 18.69 -11.28 2.40
N LEU A 755 18.36 -12.14 1.44
CA LEU A 755 19.29 -12.81 0.57
C LEU A 755 18.88 -12.56 -0.89
N ASN A 756 19.82 -12.09 -1.71
CA ASN A 756 19.65 -12.07 -3.16
C ASN A 756 20.82 -12.82 -3.79
N THR A 757 20.51 -13.67 -4.78
CA THR A 757 21.57 -14.41 -5.47
C THR A 757 21.24 -14.57 -6.96
N THR A 758 22.25 -14.44 -7.78
CA THR A 758 22.23 -14.77 -9.20
C THR A 758 22.92 -16.14 -9.40
N LEU A 759 22.10 -17.18 -9.53
CA LEU A 759 22.57 -18.57 -9.64
C LEU A 759 23.20 -18.84 -11.01
N VAL A 760 22.57 -18.32 -12.07
CA VAL A 760 23.03 -18.44 -13.45
C VAL A 760 23.06 -17.05 -14.07
N SER A 761 24.14 -16.70 -14.74
CA SER A 761 24.29 -15.47 -15.52
C SER A 761 25.07 -15.75 -16.78
N SER A 762 24.38 -15.84 -17.91
CA SER A 762 24.94 -15.99 -19.24
C SER A 762 24.12 -15.19 -20.25
N GLU A 763 24.59 -15.02 -21.45
CA GLU A 763 23.85 -14.33 -22.53
C GLU A 763 22.48 -14.94 -22.78
N LYS A 764 22.37 -16.29 -22.72
CA LYS A 764 21.14 -17.04 -23.02
C LYS A 764 20.25 -17.29 -21.81
N ALA A 765 20.83 -17.38 -20.61
CA ALA A 765 20.11 -17.77 -19.40
C ALA A 765 20.52 -16.93 -18.20
N GLU A 766 19.55 -16.50 -17.44
CA GLU A 766 19.71 -15.83 -16.15
C GLU A 766 18.71 -16.44 -15.15
N VAL A 767 19.20 -16.78 -13.96
CA VAL A 767 18.34 -17.28 -12.87
C VAL A 767 18.75 -16.57 -11.60
N GLY A 768 17.84 -15.79 -11.07
CA GLY A 768 17.95 -15.11 -9.78
C GLY A 768 16.99 -15.71 -8.75
N PHE A 769 17.39 -15.66 -7.51
CA PHE A 769 16.58 -16.03 -6.35
C PHE A 769 16.73 -14.98 -5.26
N ASN A 770 15.63 -14.60 -4.65
CA ASN A 770 15.61 -13.74 -3.47
C ASN A 770 14.78 -14.37 -2.36
N ALA A 771 15.22 -14.18 -1.13
CA ALA A 771 14.52 -14.63 0.06
C ALA A 771 14.65 -13.58 1.15
N ASN A 772 13.60 -13.40 1.92
CA ASN A 772 13.65 -12.60 3.13
C ASN A 772 12.91 -13.31 4.25
N ALA A 773 13.41 -13.13 5.47
CA ALA A 773 12.83 -13.67 6.68
C ALA A 773 12.88 -12.62 7.78
N THR A 774 11.82 -12.56 8.59
CA THR A 774 11.76 -11.67 9.74
C THR A 774 11.18 -12.42 10.93
N PHE A 775 11.87 -12.37 12.06
CA PHE A 775 11.44 -12.95 13.33
C PHE A 775 11.17 -11.80 14.30
N ILE A 776 9.94 -11.69 14.80
CA ILE A 776 9.49 -10.57 15.63
C ILE A 776 8.93 -11.09 16.96
N ARG A 777 9.31 -10.43 18.04
CA ARG A 777 8.67 -10.57 19.34
C ARG A 777 8.11 -9.22 19.79
N ASN A 778 6.81 -9.20 20.08
CA ASN A 778 6.09 -8.04 20.60
C ASN A 778 5.70 -8.29 22.07
N GLU A 779 5.80 -7.26 22.92
CA GLU A 779 5.48 -7.38 24.35
C GLU A 779 5.09 -6.01 24.93
N VAL A 780 4.03 -5.97 25.72
CA VAL A 780 3.61 -4.81 26.52
C VAL A 780 4.26 -4.92 27.90
N ARG A 781 4.84 -3.82 28.38
CA ARG A 781 5.53 -3.75 29.68
C ARG A 781 5.17 -2.47 30.43
N ASP A 782 5.20 -2.55 31.74
CA ASP A 782 5.07 -1.40 32.63
C ASP A 782 3.82 -0.54 32.39
N LEU A 783 2.76 -1.13 31.80
CA LEU A 783 1.49 -0.46 31.56
C LEU A 783 0.80 -0.20 32.91
N GLU A 784 0.55 1.06 33.23
CA GLU A 784 -0.21 1.44 34.41
C GLU A 784 -1.71 1.25 34.25
N GLY A 785 -2.38 0.91 35.37
CA GLY A 785 -3.83 0.71 35.40
C GLY A 785 -4.29 -0.67 34.96
N PRO A 786 -5.59 -0.82 34.74
CA PRO A 786 -6.19 -2.09 34.30
C PRO A 786 -5.80 -2.40 32.86
N ALA A 787 -5.88 -3.69 32.49
CA ALA A 787 -5.74 -4.10 31.11
C ALA A 787 -6.74 -3.36 30.19
N ILE A 788 -6.28 -2.94 29.00
CA ILE A 788 -7.13 -2.27 28.04
C ILE A 788 -7.92 -3.33 27.27
N VAL A 789 -9.24 -3.28 27.36
CA VAL A 789 -10.15 -4.17 26.65
C VAL A 789 -10.26 -3.73 25.18
N THR A 790 -10.10 -4.66 24.26
CA THR A 790 -10.22 -4.43 22.81
C THR A 790 -10.71 -5.71 22.11
N GLY A 791 -10.65 -5.74 20.77
CA GLY A 791 -11.10 -6.91 20.02
C GLY A 791 -12.61 -7.08 20.08
N ALA A 792 -13.36 -5.99 19.92
CA ALA A 792 -14.81 -6.06 19.83
C ALA A 792 -15.23 -7.02 18.71
N ILE A 793 -16.12 -7.95 18.99
CA ILE A 793 -16.73 -8.90 18.04
C ILE A 793 -18.21 -8.65 17.90
N ASN A 794 -18.74 -9.05 16.77
CA ASN A 794 -20.11 -8.82 16.36
C ASN A 794 -20.80 -10.14 16.03
N GLY A 795 -22.09 -10.08 15.85
CA GLY A 795 -22.93 -11.21 15.49
C GLY A 795 -24.10 -11.37 16.44
N GLN A 796 -25.06 -12.20 16.10
CA GLN A 796 -26.23 -12.47 16.92
C GLN A 796 -25.80 -13.13 18.24
N GLY A 797 -26.23 -12.58 19.36
CA GLY A 797 -25.84 -13.04 20.69
C GLY A 797 -24.45 -12.59 21.17
N LEU A 798 -23.70 -11.85 20.34
CA LEU A 798 -22.31 -11.42 20.63
C LEU A 798 -22.18 -9.90 20.80
N SER A 799 -23.28 -9.15 20.87
CA SER A 799 -23.25 -7.69 21.03
C SER A 799 -22.52 -7.30 22.31
N GLY A 800 -21.49 -6.46 22.18
CA GLY A 800 -20.65 -6.01 23.30
C GLY A 800 -19.59 -7.01 23.77
N ALA A 801 -19.50 -8.19 23.15
CA ALA A 801 -18.42 -9.15 23.45
C ALA A 801 -17.07 -8.65 22.93
N THR A 802 -16.01 -9.00 23.66
CA THR A 802 -14.62 -8.68 23.31
C THR A 802 -13.74 -9.92 23.39
N SER A 803 -12.68 -9.96 22.60
CA SER A 803 -11.80 -11.11 22.47
C SER A 803 -10.35 -10.83 22.84
N GLN A 804 -9.96 -9.55 23.02
CA GLN A 804 -8.55 -9.17 23.15
C GLN A 804 -8.32 -8.25 24.35
N LEU A 805 -7.10 -8.35 24.91
CA LEU A 805 -6.60 -7.42 25.94
C LEU A 805 -5.22 -6.89 25.54
N ILE A 806 -4.94 -5.65 25.93
CA ILE A 806 -3.59 -5.10 26.01
C ILE A 806 -3.19 -5.16 27.48
N ARG A 807 -2.23 -6.04 27.81
CA ARG A 807 -1.85 -6.38 29.19
C ARG A 807 -0.36 -6.62 29.31
N ASN A 808 0.23 -6.26 30.46
CA ASN A 808 1.63 -6.50 30.78
C ASN A 808 2.05 -7.97 30.62
N GLY A 809 3.21 -8.19 29.99
CA GLY A 809 3.80 -9.51 29.74
C GLY A 809 3.31 -10.23 28.48
N TYR A 810 2.34 -9.64 27.76
CA TYR A 810 1.75 -10.23 26.56
C TYR A 810 1.93 -9.33 25.33
N PRO A 811 1.78 -9.89 24.11
CA PRO A 811 1.75 -9.09 22.90
C PRO A 811 0.56 -8.11 22.90
N ILE A 812 0.70 -6.98 22.20
CA ILE A 812 -0.42 -6.07 21.97
C ILE A 812 -1.57 -6.80 21.25
N ASN A 813 -2.82 -6.50 21.62
CA ASN A 813 -4.03 -7.15 21.08
C ASN A 813 -4.04 -8.68 21.27
N ALA A 814 -3.41 -9.20 22.34
CA ALA A 814 -3.42 -10.63 22.63
C ALA A 814 -4.86 -11.14 22.87
N PHE A 815 -5.16 -12.31 22.31
CA PHE A 815 -6.45 -12.96 22.57
C PHE A 815 -6.52 -13.46 24.01
N PHE A 816 -7.55 -12.99 24.71
CA PHE A 816 -7.96 -13.43 26.04
C PHE A 816 -9.42 -13.83 25.95
N LEU A 817 -9.66 -15.11 26.02
CA LEU A 817 -10.96 -15.72 25.78
C LEU A 817 -11.30 -16.70 26.89
N PRO A 818 -12.57 -16.81 27.30
CA PRO A 818 -13.04 -17.94 28.08
C PRO A 818 -12.72 -19.25 27.37
N GLN A 819 -12.22 -20.22 28.12
CA GLN A 819 -11.83 -21.52 27.56
C GLN A 819 -13.08 -22.34 27.24
N PHE A 820 -13.15 -22.85 25.99
CA PHE A 820 -14.13 -23.85 25.61
C PHE A 820 -13.69 -25.22 26.10
N ASN A 821 -14.52 -25.84 26.94
CA ASN A 821 -14.20 -27.09 27.63
C ASN A 821 -14.79 -28.35 26.94
N GLY A 822 -15.17 -28.21 25.64
CA GLY A 822 -15.80 -29.29 24.89
C GLY A 822 -17.31 -29.38 25.11
N LEU A 823 -17.90 -30.44 24.54
CA LEU A 823 -19.31 -30.81 24.68
C LEU A 823 -19.45 -31.96 25.65
N ASN A 824 -20.57 -32.00 26.38
CA ASN A 824 -20.96 -33.16 27.22
C ASN A 824 -21.64 -34.25 26.35
N GLU A 825 -22.03 -35.37 26.97
CA GLU A 825 -22.68 -36.51 26.28
C GLU A 825 -24.03 -36.11 25.63
N GLN A 826 -24.68 -35.05 26.12
CA GLN A 826 -25.92 -34.52 25.57
C GLN A 826 -25.68 -33.50 24.44
N GLY A 827 -24.41 -33.25 24.06
CA GLY A 827 -24.02 -32.26 23.05
C GLY A 827 -24.12 -30.82 23.51
N LEU A 828 -24.34 -30.53 24.78
CA LEU A 828 -24.33 -29.20 25.34
C LEU A 828 -22.88 -28.76 25.66
N SER A 829 -22.63 -27.49 25.51
CA SER A 829 -21.34 -26.91 25.92
C SER A 829 -21.12 -27.10 27.42
N ASN A 830 -19.96 -27.68 27.81
CA ASN A 830 -19.60 -27.74 29.23
C ASN A 830 -19.53 -26.32 29.82
N PRO A 831 -19.72 -26.17 31.12
CA PRO A 831 -19.70 -24.84 31.75
C PRO A 831 -18.46 -24.03 31.35
N ILE A 832 -18.69 -22.81 30.97
CA ILE A 832 -17.67 -21.86 30.53
C ILE A 832 -17.56 -20.76 31.59
N ASP A 833 -16.38 -20.57 32.15
CA ASP A 833 -16.11 -19.44 33.04
C ASP A 833 -15.88 -18.17 32.24
N LEU A 834 -16.95 -17.39 32.04
CA LEU A 834 -16.91 -16.11 31.33
C LEU A 834 -16.15 -15.01 32.09
N SER A 835 -15.95 -15.20 33.41
CA SER A 835 -15.29 -14.20 34.28
C SER A 835 -13.78 -14.29 34.26
N ASN A 836 -13.20 -15.41 33.77
CA ASN A 836 -11.78 -15.68 33.80
C ASN A 836 -11.21 -16.04 32.41
N PRO A 837 -11.09 -15.08 31.51
CA PRO A 837 -10.52 -15.31 30.19
C PRO A 837 -9.04 -15.67 30.29
N VAL A 838 -8.60 -16.69 29.53
CA VAL A 838 -7.22 -17.16 29.46
C VAL A 838 -6.51 -16.60 28.23
N TYR A 839 -5.19 -16.46 28.32
CA TYR A 839 -4.38 -16.14 27.17
C TYR A 839 -4.42 -17.28 26.15
N ALA A 840 -4.90 -17.00 24.94
CA ALA A 840 -5.13 -18.01 23.91
C ALA A 840 -4.26 -17.83 22.67
N GLY A 841 -3.55 -16.70 22.53
CA GLY A 841 -2.68 -16.44 21.37
C GLY A 841 -2.57 -14.96 21.00
N SER A 842 -1.95 -14.68 19.88
CA SER A 842 -1.73 -13.32 19.38
C SER A 842 -2.12 -13.21 17.91
N PRO A 843 -2.76 -12.11 17.48
CA PRO A 843 -3.03 -11.87 16.07
C PRO A 843 -1.77 -11.41 15.26
N ASN A 844 -0.72 -11.03 15.97
CA ASN A 844 0.49 -10.54 15.33
C ASN A 844 1.40 -11.71 14.93
N PRO A 845 1.83 -11.82 13.66
CA PRO A 845 2.73 -12.88 13.23
C PRO A 845 4.09 -12.75 13.91
N ARG A 846 4.69 -13.90 14.25
CA ARG A 846 6.05 -13.97 14.79
C ARG A 846 7.10 -14.13 13.72
N THR A 847 6.71 -14.69 12.55
CA THR A 847 7.60 -14.95 11.42
C THR A 847 6.94 -14.47 10.14
N LEU A 848 7.66 -13.65 9.38
CA LEU A 848 7.30 -13.25 8.02
C LEU A 848 8.33 -13.84 7.07
N LEU A 849 7.86 -14.43 5.97
CA LEU A 849 8.70 -15.00 4.91
C LEU A 849 8.32 -14.42 3.55
N GLY A 850 9.31 -14.17 2.72
CA GLY A 850 9.14 -13.81 1.32
C GLY A 850 10.15 -14.57 0.47
N PHE A 851 9.70 -15.13 -0.65
CA PHE A 851 10.54 -15.82 -1.63
C PHE A 851 10.20 -15.31 -3.01
N GLY A 852 11.22 -15.15 -3.85
CA GLY A 852 11.03 -14.77 -5.22
C GLY A 852 12.07 -15.42 -6.12
N THR A 853 11.67 -15.75 -7.35
CA THR A 853 12.58 -16.17 -8.39
C THR A 853 12.31 -15.43 -9.67
N ASN A 854 13.36 -15.11 -10.39
CA ASN A 854 13.32 -14.60 -11.74
C ASN A 854 14.23 -15.47 -12.61
N ALA A 855 13.67 -15.99 -13.69
CA ALA A 855 14.40 -16.82 -14.64
C ALA A 855 14.17 -16.30 -16.06
N ARG A 856 15.24 -16.19 -16.85
CA ARG A 856 15.19 -15.82 -18.26
C ARG A 856 15.93 -16.88 -19.07
N TYR A 857 15.33 -17.32 -20.15
CA TYR A 857 15.97 -18.16 -21.14
C TYR A 857 15.64 -17.66 -22.56
N GLY A 858 16.65 -17.08 -23.22
CA GLY A 858 16.45 -16.38 -24.49
C GLY A 858 15.40 -15.25 -24.35
N LYS A 859 14.29 -15.40 -25.05
CA LYS A 859 13.17 -14.45 -25.08
C LYS A 859 12.09 -14.72 -24.02
N LEU A 860 12.15 -15.87 -23.34
CA LEU A 860 11.19 -16.28 -22.33
C LEU A 860 11.67 -15.84 -20.94
N SER A 861 10.79 -15.27 -20.13
CA SER A 861 11.07 -14.91 -18.74
C SER A 861 9.96 -15.35 -17.81
N LEU A 862 10.33 -15.86 -16.64
CA LEU A 862 9.46 -16.30 -15.55
C LEU A 862 9.79 -15.50 -14.31
N VAL A 863 8.77 -14.98 -13.65
CA VAL A 863 8.86 -14.39 -12.30
C VAL A 863 7.82 -15.06 -11.42
N ALA A 864 8.21 -15.53 -10.23
CA ALA A 864 7.30 -16.10 -9.26
C ALA A 864 7.61 -15.58 -7.85
N ASN A 865 6.58 -15.26 -7.06
CA ASN A 865 6.72 -14.73 -5.72
C ASN A 865 5.78 -15.44 -4.75
N MET A 866 6.29 -15.75 -3.56
CA MET A 866 5.56 -16.35 -2.46
C MET A 866 5.70 -15.49 -1.20
N THR A 867 4.65 -15.46 -0.38
CA THR A 867 4.67 -14.81 0.92
C THR A 867 4.09 -15.75 1.98
N GLY A 868 4.62 -15.67 3.21
CA GLY A 868 4.12 -16.48 4.32
C GLY A 868 4.14 -15.71 5.63
N GLN A 869 3.16 -16.02 6.49
CA GLN A 869 3.07 -15.50 7.85
C GLN A 869 2.81 -16.66 8.81
N PHE A 870 3.52 -16.67 9.94
CA PHE A 870 3.44 -17.79 10.90
C PHE A 870 3.46 -17.28 12.34
N GLY A 871 2.78 -18.05 13.20
CA GLY A 871 2.72 -17.79 14.64
C GLY A 871 1.60 -16.83 15.09
N GLN A 872 0.73 -16.39 14.15
CA GLN A 872 -0.48 -15.64 14.45
C GLN A 872 -1.71 -16.56 14.60
N TYR A 873 -2.70 -16.02 15.31
CA TYR A 873 -4.03 -16.59 15.46
C TYR A 873 -5.08 -15.64 14.87
N ILE A 874 -6.16 -16.21 14.38
CA ILE A 874 -7.34 -15.50 13.84
C ILE A 874 -8.54 -15.97 14.64
N TYR A 875 -9.36 -15.02 15.09
CA TYR A 875 -10.66 -15.33 15.67
C TYR A 875 -11.70 -15.42 14.57
N ASN A 876 -12.16 -16.63 14.23
CA ASN A 876 -13.14 -16.90 13.20
C ASN A 876 -14.56 -16.58 13.70
N ASN A 877 -14.85 -15.28 13.77
CA ASN A 877 -16.16 -14.82 14.21
C ASN A 877 -17.24 -15.04 13.14
N THR A 878 -16.88 -15.27 11.88
CA THR A 878 -17.81 -15.69 10.83
C THR A 878 -18.45 -17.04 11.19
N LEU A 879 -17.66 -18.06 11.53
CA LEU A 879 -18.20 -19.34 11.97
C LEU A 879 -18.99 -19.22 13.28
N ASN A 880 -18.50 -18.45 14.25
CA ASN A 880 -19.20 -18.21 15.52
C ASN A 880 -20.57 -17.56 15.32
N ALA A 881 -20.69 -16.57 14.43
CA ALA A 881 -21.91 -15.80 14.23
C ALA A 881 -22.93 -16.51 13.32
N VAL A 882 -22.49 -17.12 12.22
CA VAL A 882 -23.42 -17.62 11.19
C VAL A 882 -23.25 -19.12 10.87
N GLY A 883 -22.16 -19.77 11.33
CA GLY A 883 -21.89 -21.19 11.07
C GLY A 883 -22.20 -22.14 12.22
N ASN A 884 -22.60 -21.65 13.40
CA ASN A 884 -22.85 -22.46 14.58
C ASN A 884 -24.15 -23.26 14.52
N VAL A 885 -24.25 -24.33 15.32
CA VAL A 885 -25.40 -25.25 15.31
C VAL A 885 -26.74 -24.60 15.66
N GLY A 886 -26.74 -23.53 16.47
CA GLY A 886 -27.98 -22.82 16.85
C GLY A 886 -28.74 -22.23 15.67
N GLN A 887 -28.09 -22.02 14.55
CA GLN A 887 -28.71 -21.45 13.35
C GLN A 887 -29.72 -22.44 12.70
N ILE A 888 -29.46 -23.76 12.71
CA ILE A 888 -30.34 -24.72 12.06
C ILE A 888 -31.70 -24.82 12.72
N GLY A 889 -31.81 -24.64 14.05
CA GLY A 889 -33.05 -24.60 14.77
C GLY A 889 -33.94 -23.39 14.35
N ALA A 890 -33.33 -22.32 13.87
CA ALA A 890 -34.02 -21.16 13.31
C ALA A 890 -34.25 -21.27 11.77
N GLY A 891 -34.04 -22.45 11.18
CA GLY A 891 -34.20 -22.69 9.76
C GLY A 891 -33.14 -22.06 8.87
N LYS A 892 -32.00 -21.70 9.43
CA LYS A 892 -30.83 -21.11 8.73
C LYS A 892 -29.80 -22.16 8.44
N ASN A 893 -28.90 -21.93 7.47
CA ASN A 893 -27.78 -22.79 7.15
C ASN A 893 -26.71 -22.79 8.27
N ILE A 894 -25.91 -23.83 8.33
CA ILE A 894 -24.77 -23.99 9.24
C ILE A 894 -23.52 -24.41 8.48
N ALA A 895 -22.35 -24.24 9.10
CA ALA A 895 -21.10 -24.73 8.52
C ALA A 895 -21.05 -26.27 8.49
N LEU A 896 -20.45 -26.81 7.42
CA LEU A 896 -20.27 -28.25 7.24
C LEU A 896 -19.47 -28.85 8.40
N SER A 897 -18.41 -28.17 8.85
CA SER A 897 -17.60 -28.59 10.00
C SER A 897 -18.38 -28.65 11.33
N THR A 898 -19.46 -27.91 11.46
CA THR A 898 -20.38 -28.00 12.61
C THR A 898 -21.24 -29.27 12.52
N PHE A 899 -21.73 -29.61 11.32
CA PHE A 899 -22.54 -30.83 11.09
C PHE A 899 -21.71 -32.10 11.20
N GLU A 900 -20.48 -32.13 10.68
CA GLU A 900 -19.57 -33.26 10.70
C GLU A 900 -18.83 -33.44 12.05
N ASN A 901 -19.17 -32.64 13.05
CA ASN A 901 -18.57 -32.79 14.39
C ASN A 901 -18.85 -34.19 14.95
N PRO A 902 -17.82 -34.93 15.40
CA PRO A 902 -17.99 -36.28 15.94
C PRO A 902 -18.99 -36.39 17.10
N VAL A 903 -19.13 -35.31 17.86
CA VAL A 903 -20.15 -35.21 18.92
C VAL A 903 -21.34 -34.41 18.37
N LYS A 904 -22.53 -35.03 18.38
CA LYS A 904 -23.78 -34.36 18.02
C LYS A 904 -24.04 -33.17 18.95
N GLU A 905 -23.87 -31.98 18.43
CA GLU A 905 -24.07 -30.77 19.21
C GLU A 905 -25.56 -30.45 19.40
N ALA A 906 -25.94 -29.99 20.56
CA ALA A 906 -27.31 -29.58 20.83
C ALA A 906 -27.62 -28.24 20.12
N THR A 907 -28.78 -28.17 19.42
CA THR A 907 -29.20 -26.96 18.68
C THR A 907 -29.48 -25.76 19.58
N GLY A 908 -29.57 -25.95 20.88
CA GLY A 908 -29.72 -24.88 21.88
C GLY A 908 -28.41 -24.25 22.36
N ASN A 909 -27.24 -24.70 21.86
CA ASN A 909 -25.96 -24.10 22.25
C ASN A 909 -25.87 -22.65 21.73
N PRO A 910 -25.57 -21.69 22.62
CA PRO A 910 -25.49 -20.28 22.22
C PRO A 910 -24.17 -19.98 21.49
N SER A 911 -24.17 -18.95 20.66
CA SER A 911 -22.92 -18.29 20.21
C SER A 911 -22.23 -17.69 21.42
N ALA A 912 -20.91 -17.89 21.53
CA ALA A 912 -20.11 -17.37 22.64
C ALA A 912 -18.71 -16.97 22.20
N ALA A 913 -18.17 -15.92 22.80
CA ALA A 913 -16.81 -15.46 22.59
C ALA A 913 -15.83 -16.35 23.37
N THR A 914 -15.47 -17.50 22.83
CA THR A 914 -14.60 -18.50 23.50
C THR A 914 -13.44 -18.91 22.61
N THR A 915 -12.52 -19.72 23.17
CA THR A 915 -11.39 -20.29 22.42
C THR A 915 -11.81 -21.26 21.31
N ARG A 916 -13.07 -21.67 21.24
CA ARG A 916 -13.59 -22.61 20.23
C ARG A 916 -13.32 -22.17 18.79
N TYR A 917 -13.47 -20.89 18.53
CA TYR A 917 -13.35 -20.31 17.18
C TYR A 917 -12.03 -19.57 16.97
N LEU A 918 -11.04 -19.82 17.84
CA LEU A 918 -9.70 -19.27 17.68
C LEU A 918 -8.81 -20.25 16.91
N GLU A 919 -8.44 -19.90 15.71
CA GLU A 919 -7.70 -20.74 14.77
C GLU A 919 -6.27 -20.24 14.55
N LYS A 920 -5.36 -21.17 14.14
CA LYS A 920 -4.02 -20.80 13.68
C LYS A 920 -4.11 -20.16 12.32
N GLY A 921 -3.71 -18.90 12.20
CA GLY A 921 -3.70 -18.12 10.96
C GLY A 921 -2.44 -18.30 10.11
N ASN A 922 -1.69 -19.41 10.28
CA ASN A 922 -0.47 -19.67 9.50
C ASN A 922 -0.80 -19.91 8.03
N PHE A 923 -0.02 -19.31 7.14
CA PHE A 923 -0.19 -19.55 5.71
C PHE A 923 1.11 -19.37 4.92
N LEU A 924 1.13 -19.99 3.72
CA LEU A 924 2.06 -19.73 2.64
C LEU A 924 1.24 -19.52 1.36
N LYS A 925 1.43 -18.35 0.70
CA LYS A 925 0.67 -17.93 -0.47
C LYS A 925 1.58 -17.80 -1.68
N LEU A 926 1.21 -18.39 -2.83
CA LEU A 926 1.80 -18.10 -4.13
C LEU A 926 1.14 -16.83 -4.66
N SER A 927 1.79 -15.69 -4.38
CA SER A 927 1.20 -14.36 -4.56
C SER A 927 1.06 -13.99 -6.03
N ASN A 928 2.11 -14.25 -6.84
CA ASN A 928 2.03 -14.07 -8.29
C ASN A 928 3.01 -14.97 -9.04
N VAL A 929 2.63 -15.29 -10.28
CA VAL A 929 3.50 -15.94 -11.28
C VAL A 929 3.27 -15.24 -12.60
N THR A 930 4.34 -14.76 -13.23
CA THR A 930 4.29 -14.10 -14.54
C THR A 930 5.20 -14.82 -15.53
N LEU A 931 4.63 -15.23 -16.64
CA LEU A 931 5.37 -15.73 -17.80
C LEU A 931 5.30 -14.68 -18.89
N SER A 932 6.45 -14.25 -19.42
CA SER A 932 6.50 -13.24 -20.47
C SER A 932 7.43 -13.66 -21.61
N TYR A 933 7.09 -13.26 -22.84
CA TYR A 933 7.85 -13.50 -24.04
C TYR A 933 8.16 -12.19 -24.77
N ALA A 934 9.44 -11.91 -24.99
CA ALA A 934 9.91 -10.74 -25.70
C ALA A 934 9.81 -10.99 -27.23
N LEU A 935 8.89 -10.31 -27.88
CA LEU A 935 8.75 -10.33 -29.36
C LEU A 935 9.89 -9.54 -30.01
N GLY A 936 10.38 -8.50 -29.34
CA GLY A 936 11.34 -7.54 -29.86
C GLY A 936 10.69 -6.51 -30.78
N ASP A 937 11.43 -6.05 -31.80
CA ASP A 937 10.90 -5.13 -32.78
C ASP A 937 10.04 -5.87 -33.81
N VAL A 938 8.73 -5.57 -33.80
CA VAL A 938 7.75 -6.24 -34.66
C VAL A 938 7.64 -5.53 -36.01
N THR A 939 7.72 -4.20 -36.00
CA THR A 939 7.71 -3.36 -37.20
C THR A 939 8.70 -2.20 -37.05
N SER A 940 8.82 -1.35 -38.08
CA SER A 940 9.69 -0.15 -38.01
C SER A 940 9.23 0.84 -36.93
N PHE A 941 7.97 0.81 -36.51
CA PHE A 941 7.38 1.70 -35.52
C PHE A 941 6.95 1.00 -34.23
N VAL A 942 6.79 -0.34 -34.17
CA VAL A 942 6.51 -1.09 -32.94
C VAL A 942 7.80 -1.71 -32.44
N LYS A 943 8.34 -1.18 -31.35
CA LYS A 943 9.64 -1.54 -30.80
C LYS A 943 9.50 -2.22 -29.42
N GLY A 944 10.42 -3.15 -29.14
CA GLY A 944 10.52 -3.78 -27.83
C GLY A 944 9.25 -4.47 -27.35
N ALA A 945 8.42 -5.00 -28.24
CA ALA A 945 7.14 -5.60 -27.90
C ALA A 945 7.32 -6.84 -27.02
N ARG A 946 6.48 -6.97 -25.99
CA ARG A 946 6.45 -8.08 -25.06
C ARG A 946 5.01 -8.44 -24.74
N VAL A 947 4.71 -9.74 -24.75
CA VAL A 947 3.45 -10.31 -24.27
C VAL A 947 3.67 -11.02 -22.95
N TYR A 948 2.65 -11.05 -22.09
CA TYR A 948 2.75 -11.74 -20.80
C TYR A 948 1.43 -12.28 -20.31
N VAL A 949 1.53 -13.28 -19.44
CA VAL A 949 0.42 -13.83 -18.66
C VAL A 949 0.82 -13.80 -17.19
N THR A 950 -0.05 -13.28 -16.35
CA THR A 950 0.15 -13.22 -14.89
C THR A 950 -1.01 -13.88 -14.17
N GLY A 951 -0.70 -14.78 -13.24
CA GLY A 951 -1.64 -15.29 -12.25
C GLY A 951 -1.33 -14.69 -10.88
N GLN A 952 -2.35 -14.16 -10.20
CA GLN A 952 -2.25 -13.56 -8.86
C GLN A 952 -3.09 -14.36 -7.87
N ASN A 953 -2.60 -14.51 -6.63
CA ASN A 953 -3.23 -15.29 -5.56
C ASN A 953 -3.57 -16.72 -6.00
N LEU A 954 -2.61 -17.43 -6.63
CA LEU A 954 -2.88 -18.71 -7.28
C LEU A 954 -3.16 -19.84 -6.29
N LEU A 955 -2.48 -19.83 -5.15
CA LEU A 955 -2.57 -20.87 -4.13
C LEU A 955 -2.33 -20.30 -2.75
N VAL A 956 -3.14 -20.73 -1.77
CA VAL A 956 -2.95 -20.48 -0.34
C VAL A 956 -2.93 -21.81 0.39
N ILE A 957 -1.82 -22.11 1.08
CA ILE A 957 -1.65 -23.27 1.93
C ILE A 957 -1.88 -22.82 3.36
N THR A 958 -2.96 -23.28 3.98
CA THR A 958 -3.37 -22.90 5.34
C THR A 958 -4.32 -23.94 5.95
N ASN A 959 -4.37 -23.99 7.27
CA ASN A 959 -5.37 -24.78 8.00
C ASN A 959 -6.51 -23.90 8.55
N TYR A 960 -6.57 -22.63 8.14
CA TYR A 960 -7.61 -21.71 8.54
C TYR A 960 -8.91 -21.95 7.73
N ASP A 961 -10.08 -22.00 8.38
CA ASP A 961 -11.35 -22.39 7.73
C ASP A 961 -12.15 -21.24 7.09
N GLY A 962 -11.70 -19.99 7.20
CA GLY A 962 -12.33 -18.83 6.58
C GLY A 962 -11.97 -18.61 5.10
N PHE A 963 -12.39 -17.47 4.53
CA PHE A 963 -12.12 -17.10 3.14
C PHE A 963 -10.64 -16.84 2.85
N ASP A 964 -9.92 -16.15 3.74
CA ASP A 964 -8.50 -15.81 3.57
C ASP A 964 -7.83 -15.59 4.94
N PRO A 965 -6.65 -16.18 5.21
CA PRO A 965 -5.93 -15.98 6.47
C PRO A 965 -5.30 -14.58 6.62
N GLU A 966 -5.32 -13.72 5.61
CA GLU A 966 -4.91 -12.30 5.70
C GLU A 966 -6.05 -11.39 6.18
N VAL A 967 -7.24 -11.94 6.44
CA VAL A 967 -8.42 -11.20 6.89
C VAL A 967 -8.16 -10.40 8.17
N ASN A 968 -8.67 -9.19 8.18
CA ASN A 968 -8.67 -8.34 9.37
C ASN A 968 -9.87 -7.38 9.32
N THR A 969 -10.96 -7.76 9.98
CA THR A 969 -12.11 -6.87 10.15
C THR A 969 -11.81 -5.95 11.32
N VAL A 970 -11.60 -4.67 11.02
CA VAL A 970 -11.27 -3.66 12.03
C VAL A 970 -12.53 -3.08 12.63
N LYS A 971 -12.78 -3.35 13.90
CA LYS A 971 -13.78 -2.65 14.70
C LYS A 971 -13.11 -1.89 15.84
N ARG A 972 -13.55 -0.65 16.06
CA ARG A 972 -13.13 0.18 17.19
C ARG A 972 -14.19 0.11 18.28
N GLY A 973 -13.76 -0.19 19.50
CA GLY A 973 -14.62 -0.07 20.68
C GLY A 973 -14.82 1.40 21.08
N ALA A 974 -15.56 1.63 22.15
CA ALA A 974 -15.79 2.98 22.73
C ALA A 974 -14.45 3.71 23.04
N ASN A 975 -13.41 2.97 23.40
CA ASN A 975 -12.05 3.47 23.64
C ASN A 975 -11.21 3.67 22.37
N GLN A 976 -11.81 3.62 21.17
CA GLN A 976 -11.16 3.84 19.86
C GLN A 976 -10.01 2.88 19.53
N VAL A 977 -9.78 1.82 20.32
CA VAL A 977 -8.74 0.82 20.07
C VAL A 977 -9.24 -0.17 18.99
N PRO A 978 -8.51 -0.35 17.88
CA PRO A 978 -8.93 -1.24 16.81
C PRO A 978 -8.77 -2.71 17.20
N SER A 979 -9.69 -3.56 16.73
CA SER A 979 -9.51 -5.02 16.71
C SER A 979 -8.45 -5.43 15.70
N VAL A 980 -7.76 -6.55 15.92
CA VAL A 980 -6.74 -7.10 15.01
C VAL A 980 -6.93 -8.62 14.91
N GLY A 981 -6.82 -9.17 13.69
CA GLY A 981 -6.88 -10.61 13.47
C GLY A 981 -8.26 -11.22 13.76
N ILE A 982 -9.33 -10.47 13.47
CA ILE A 982 -10.71 -10.95 13.55
C ILE A 982 -11.26 -11.11 12.14
N ASP A 983 -11.83 -12.28 11.86
CA ASP A 983 -12.63 -12.55 10.68
C ASP A 983 -14.11 -12.29 11.01
N TYR A 984 -14.75 -11.40 10.27
CA TYR A 984 -16.19 -11.21 10.35
C TYR A 984 -16.77 -10.84 8.99
N LEU A 985 -17.31 -11.84 8.29
CA LEU A 985 -18.05 -11.70 7.03
C LEU A 985 -17.31 -10.84 5.99
N PRO A 986 -16.01 -11.07 5.74
CA PRO A 986 -15.22 -10.22 4.87
C PRO A 986 -15.63 -10.38 3.40
N TYR A 987 -15.31 -9.39 2.58
CA TYR A 987 -15.38 -9.54 1.14
C TYR A 987 -14.35 -10.61 0.69
N PRO A 988 -14.78 -11.65 -0.06
CA PRO A 988 -13.90 -12.77 -0.40
C PRO A 988 -12.72 -12.36 -1.29
N SER A 989 -11.55 -12.97 -1.07
CA SER A 989 -10.38 -12.78 -1.91
C SER A 989 -10.52 -13.46 -3.27
N ALA A 990 -9.93 -12.86 -4.30
CA ALA A 990 -9.98 -13.35 -5.67
C ALA A 990 -8.65 -13.92 -6.14
N ARG A 991 -8.73 -14.97 -6.99
CA ARG A 991 -7.67 -15.41 -7.89
C ARG A 991 -7.83 -14.71 -9.22
N THR A 992 -6.77 -14.06 -9.74
CA THR A 992 -6.85 -13.25 -10.95
C THR A 992 -5.86 -13.74 -12.00
N PHE A 993 -6.30 -13.83 -13.25
CA PHE A 993 -5.47 -14.08 -14.42
C PHE A 993 -5.50 -12.85 -15.33
N THR A 994 -4.32 -12.37 -15.72
CA THR A 994 -4.15 -11.19 -16.56
C THR A 994 -3.29 -11.52 -17.78
N PHE A 995 -3.71 -11.08 -18.96
CA PHE A 995 -3.02 -11.18 -20.23
C PHE A 995 -2.68 -9.78 -20.70
N GLY A 996 -1.45 -9.51 -21.07
CA GLY A 996 -1.08 -8.16 -21.46
C GLY A 996 0.00 -8.07 -22.52
N VAL A 997 0.09 -6.89 -23.11
CA VAL A 997 1.09 -6.51 -24.09
C VAL A 997 1.66 -5.14 -23.76
N ASN A 998 2.97 -4.98 -23.90
CA ASN A 998 3.67 -3.70 -23.77
C ASN A 998 4.54 -3.50 -25.01
N PHE A 999 4.59 -2.27 -25.53
CA PHE A 999 5.45 -1.91 -26.65
C PHE A 999 5.73 -0.39 -26.67
N ASN A 1000 6.73 0.01 -27.43
CA ASN A 1000 7.10 1.42 -27.66
C ASN A 1000 6.87 1.80 -29.14
N LEU A 1001 6.51 3.07 -29.36
CA LEU A 1001 6.32 3.69 -30.66
C LEU A 1001 7.29 4.86 -30.85
#